data_90e819689c22c6bc6baa160ad581d755
#
_entry.id   90e819689c22c6bc6baa160ad581d755
#
_cell.length_a   1.000
_cell.length_b   1.000
_cell.length_c   1.000
_cell.angle_alpha   90.00
_cell.angle_beta   90.00
_cell.angle_gamma   90.00
#
_symmetry.space_group_name_H-M   'P 1'
#
loop_
_entity.id
_entity.type
_entity.pdbx_description
1 polymer ?
#
loop_
_entity_poly.entity_id
_entity_poly.type
_entity_poly.pdbx_seq_one_letter_code
_entity_poly.pdbx_strand_id
1 'polypeptide(L)'
;MGVFQYEKVKDPTYYGENRVPAHSDHRYYGSVEEMEQHVENFRHSLNGLWKFHYAKNYESTIPGFETPEYDCTKWDDIRVPAHIQMEGYDAPQYANVQYPWEGREEIQPGEIPERFNPTASYVKYFEVPDQMKGKRLFVSFQGAESGIAVWLNGTFLGYSEDTFTPSEFELTPYLKEGENKLAAQVFKWTSGSWCEDQDFFRFSGIYRDVYLYTIPEVHVSDLKVQTLLDDTFTKADLVIDTKTIGKGKVKITLSKDGTALQSTEGVLDGETQFVLKVDHPELWSAETPVLYDLLLEVTAEDGTVQELIPQRVGFRRFEMKDHIMMLNGKRIVFKGVNRHEFSSVSGRVVSREELIKDLTTMKQNNINAIRTCHYPDAVGIYDLCDEYGIYMIAECNMESHGTRDTDAVRNGDFSGVVPCDRPEWMDCMLDRVNSMYQRDKNHPAILIWSCGNESFGGKVIFEMSQLYRKMDPTRLVHYEGVNDDRRYNDTSDMESRMYTTVNEIREFLAKDRRKPYVCCEYAHAMGNSCGAMKKYMDLTEEEQMFQGGFIWDYIDQSIYKKDRYGKEFQAYGGDFDDHPCDYNFSGNGIVYGGERDASPKMQEVKFCYQNISIDVQKDKAVVKNKNLFVNTDTFACVVLLEKEGKKLKEVPMEVSVEPLSEKTVELPIAVQTLPGEYAVTVSFRLKEDTVWGKRGHEVAFGQGVYEVEAPAKAEKPAKFEVIRSNHDFGVRGENFDVMFSDLNGGLVSYRYGGVEMIKMIPKPNFWRAPIDNDCGSLMPMRYSQWKIASMYLSHKYPNGSHYPGLYAPEIEVHEDCAEVSYRYVMPTTPASECRLTYRVFGDGSIQTTLTYDPVKELGDMPEFGVMFKLDADYDHVTWYGMGPEETYVDRCAGAKLGVYKNKVEDNMAKYLVPQECGNKVGVRWATVTNRKGRGMMFSGDKMEFSALPYTPHELENAMHPYELPQVHYTVVRVAKQQMGVGGDDSWGAQTHPEYLISVDQKLEFTFTFRGI
;
A
#
# COMPACT_ATOMS: atom_id res chain seq x y z
N MET A 1 -1.27 -49.01 -4.63
CA MET A 1 -1.22 -47.59 -5.00
C MET A 1 -2.62 -47.08 -5.07
N GLY A 2 -2.88 -45.91 -4.44
CA GLY A 2 -4.20 -45.28 -4.44
C GLY A 2 -4.54 -44.78 -5.86
N VAL A 3 -5.82 -44.81 -6.18
CA VAL A 3 -6.37 -44.09 -7.33
C VAL A 3 -6.91 -42.78 -6.78
N PHE A 4 -6.60 -41.64 -7.40
CA PHE A 4 -7.16 -40.36 -7.01
C PHE A 4 -8.70 -40.43 -6.98
N GLN A 5 -9.27 -39.89 -5.93
CA GLN A 5 -10.72 -39.86 -5.73
C GLN A 5 -11.15 -38.42 -5.49
N TYR A 6 -11.81 -37.81 -6.47
CA TYR A 6 -12.24 -36.40 -6.40
C TYR A 6 -13.11 -36.08 -5.19
N GLU A 7 -13.96 -37.05 -4.75
CA GLU A 7 -14.81 -36.84 -3.58
C GLU A 7 -14.03 -36.51 -2.29
N LYS A 8 -12.76 -36.88 -2.22
CA LYS A 8 -11.89 -36.49 -1.09
C LYS A 8 -11.53 -35.02 -1.06
N VAL A 9 -11.54 -34.32 -2.20
CA VAL A 9 -11.29 -32.88 -2.28
C VAL A 9 -12.36 -32.07 -1.51
N LYS A 10 -13.50 -32.68 -1.24
CA LYS A 10 -14.59 -32.12 -0.46
C LYS A 10 -14.44 -32.33 1.07
N ASP A 11 -13.39 -33.01 1.50
CA ASP A 11 -13.19 -33.39 2.89
C ASP A 11 -12.02 -32.59 3.51
N PRO A 12 -12.24 -31.71 4.47
CA PRO A 12 -11.19 -30.87 5.07
C PRO A 12 -10.12 -31.69 5.82
N THR A 13 -10.35 -32.97 6.08
CA THR A 13 -9.35 -33.88 6.64
C THR A 13 -8.38 -34.44 5.59
N TYR A 14 -8.69 -34.28 4.29
CA TYR A 14 -7.86 -34.72 3.18
C TYR A 14 -7.15 -33.56 2.51
N TYR A 15 -6.14 -33.01 3.14
CA TYR A 15 -5.35 -31.87 2.66
C TYR A 15 -4.02 -32.29 2.02
N GLY A 16 -3.64 -33.55 2.07
CA GLY A 16 -2.41 -34.04 1.44
C GLY A 16 -2.30 -35.56 1.46
N GLU A 17 -1.73 -36.12 0.39
CA GLU A 17 -1.41 -37.54 0.24
C GLU A 17 -0.04 -37.70 -0.43
N ASN A 18 0.86 -38.50 0.14
CA ASN A 18 2.19 -38.86 -0.40
C ASN A 18 3.12 -37.67 -0.68
N ARG A 19 2.94 -36.53 -0.01
CA ARG A 19 3.86 -35.39 -0.13
C ARG A 19 5.19 -35.65 0.56
N VAL A 20 6.26 -35.06 0.05
CA VAL A 20 7.49 -34.88 0.79
C VAL A 20 7.21 -34.02 2.02
N PRO A 21 7.71 -34.38 3.22
CA PRO A 21 7.57 -33.54 4.39
C PRO A 21 8.13 -32.13 4.15
N ALA A 22 7.43 -31.11 4.68
CA ALA A 22 7.88 -29.74 4.59
C ALA A 22 9.29 -29.57 5.22
N HIS A 23 10.14 -28.80 4.55
CA HIS A 23 11.54 -28.57 4.91
C HIS A 23 11.98 -27.14 4.59
N SER A 24 13.17 -26.75 5.03
CA SER A 24 13.75 -25.44 4.73
C SER A 24 14.02 -25.26 3.24
N ASP A 25 13.92 -24.01 2.78
CA ASP A 25 14.14 -23.61 1.39
C ASP A 25 15.61 -23.52 0.98
N HIS A 26 16.52 -23.96 1.84
CA HIS A 26 17.96 -23.82 1.61
C HIS A 26 18.41 -24.37 0.25
N ARG A 27 19.33 -23.66 -0.39
CA ARG A 27 19.93 -24.06 -1.67
C ARG A 27 21.18 -24.90 -1.41
N TYR A 28 21.49 -25.81 -2.35
CA TYR A 28 22.67 -26.62 -2.29
C TYR A 28 23.29 -26.85 -3.68
N TYR A 29 24.61 -26.95 -3.74
CA TYR A 29 25.42 -26.98 -4.96
C TYR A 29 26.43 -28.15 -4.91
N GLY A 30 26.76 -28.69 -6.08
CA GLY A 30 27.74 -29.82 -6.18
C GLY A 30 29.18 -29.36 -6.10
N SER A 31 29.49 -28.10 -6.30
CA SER A 31 30.85 -27.56 -6.26
C SER A 31 30.86 -26.06 -5.92
N VAL A 32 32.03 -25.57 -5.54
CA VAL A 32 32.28 -24.14 -5.28
C VAL A 32 32.01 -23.31 -6.54
N GLU A 33 32.42 -23.83 -7.73
CA GLU A 33 32.19 -23.13 -9.00
C GLU A 33 30.71 -22.98 -9.31
N GLU A 34 29.90 -24.02 -9.10
CA GLU A 34 28.42 -23.95 -9.26
C GLU A 34 27.82 -22.92 -8.31
N MET A 35 28.25 -22.91 -7.06
CA MET A 35 27.78 -22.00 -6.03
C MET A 35 28.11 -20.53 -6.37
N GLU A 36 29.35 -20.24 -6.78
CA GLU A 36 29.78 -18.88 -7.15
C GLU A 36 29.11 -18.38 -8.43
N GLN A 37 28.78 -19.27 -9.35
CA GLN A 37 28.08 -18.94 -10.60
C GLN A 37 26.56 -19.00 -10.47
N HIS A 38 26.04 -19.38 -9.30
CA HIS A 38 24.61 -19.63 -9.08
C HIS A 38 23.99 -20.63 -10.07
N VAL A 39 24.75 -21.67 -10.44
CA VAL A 39 24.29 -22.74 -11.34
C VAL A 39 23.80 -23.91 -10.50
N GLU A 40 22.51 -24.16 -10.48
CA GLU A 40 21.88 -25.21 -9.67
C GLU A 40 21.79 -26.55 -10.45
N ASN A 41 22.84 -27.34 -10.55
CA ASN A 41 22.82 -28.65 -11.23
C ASN A 41 21.96 -29.71 -10.52
N PHE A 42 21.60 -29.49 -9.26
CA PHE A 42 20.65 -30.33 -8.53
C PHE A 42 19.19 -29.97 -8.83
N ARG A 43 18.91 -28.85 -9.52
CA ARG A 43 17.58 -28.42 -9.93
C ARG A 43 17.49 -28.27 -11.44
N HIS A 44 16.32 -28.53 -12.00
CA HIS A 44 16.04 -28.33 -13.42
C HIS A 44 14.62 -27.76 -13.58
N SER A 45 14.51 -26.56 -14.12
CA SER A 45 13.23 -25.86 -14.30
C SER A 45 12.34 -26.61 -15.31
N LEU A 46 11.09 -26.80 -14.94
CA LEU A 46 10.02 -27.23 -15.83
C LEU A 46 9.12 -26.08 -16.26
N ASN A 47 9.48 -24.83 -15.92
CA ASN A 47 8.76 -23.66 -16.38
C ASN A 47 8.67 -23.60 -17.92
N GLY A 48 7.81 -22.73 -18.41
CA GLY A 48 7.57 -22.55 -19.84
C GLY A 48 6.24 -23.13 -20.28
N LEU A 49 6.17 -23.66 -21.49
CA LEU A 49 4.90 -24.17 -22.05
C LEU A 49 4.58 -25.58 -21.57
N TRP A 50 3.35 -25.75 -21.12
CA TRP A 50 2.74 -27.03 -20.78
C TRP A 50 1.52 -27.26 -21.64
N LYS A 51 1.17 -28.49 -21.97
CA LYS A 51 -0.10 -28.85 -22.58
C LYS A 51 -1.21 -28.65 -21.55
N PHE A 52 -2.33 -28.09 -22.01
CA PHE A 52 -3.37 -27.60 -21.14
C PHE A 52 -4.78 -27.90 -21.65
N HIS A 53 -5.66 -28.31 -20.75
CA HIS A 53 -7.07 -28.44 -20.98
C HIS A 53 -7.90 -27.84 -19.85
N TYR A 54 -8.75 -26.88 -20.19
CA TYR A 54 -9.68 -26.25 -19.25
C TYR A 54 -11.01 -27.02 -19.20
N ALA A 55 -11.49 -27.23 -17.99
CA ALA A 55 -12.85 -27.72 -17.74
C ALA A 55 -13.55 -26.82 -16.71
N LYS A 56 -14.83 -26.53 -16.91
CA LYS A 56 -15.63 -25.69 -15.99
C LYS A 56 -15.86 -26.35 -14.63
N ASN A 57 -15.71 -27.66 -14.52
CA ASN A 57 -15.80 -28.48 -13.32
C ASN A 57 -15.15 -29.84 -13.56
N TYR A 58 -14.98 -30.62 -12.49
CA TYR A 58 -14.35 -31.93 -12.57
C TYR A 58 -15.08 -32.92 -13.50
N GLU A 59 -16.42 -32.96 -13.50
CA GLU A 59 -17.19 -33.83 -14.35
C GLU A 59 -16.96 -33.58 -15.85
N SER A 60 -16.56 -32.37 -16.21
CA SER A 60 -16.29 -31.98 -17.61
C SER A 60 -14.83 -32.22 -18.01
N THR A 61 -13.98 -32.76 -17.13
CA THR A 61 -12.59 -33.10 -17.45
C THR A 61 -12.50 -34.31 -18.38
N ILE A 62 -11.35 -34.51 -19.01
CA ILE A 62 -11.07 -35.67 -19.85
C ILE A 62 -10.53 -36.80 -18.98
N PRO A 63 -11.28 -37.88 -18.75
CA PRO A 63 -10.80 -38.99 -17.94
C PRO A 63 -9.67 -39.75 -18.65
N GLY A 64 -8.68 -40.19 -17.86
CA GLY A 64 -7.55 -40.99 -18.36
C GLY A 64 -6.50 -40.17 -19.12
N PHE A 65 -6.59 -38.85 -19.10
CA PHE A 65 -5.61 -37.97 -19.77
C PHE A 65 -4.20 -38.16 -19.23
N GLU A 66 -4.06 -38.55 -17.97
CA GLU A 66 -2.82 -38.79 -17.29
C GLU A 66 -2.07 -40.07 -17.77
N THR A 67 -2.78 -40.97 -18.44
CA THR A 67 -2.18 -42.22 -18.91
C THR A 67 -1.24 -42.02 -20.09
N PRO A 68 -0.20 -42.87 -20.26
CA PRO A 68 0.73 -42.74 -21.37
C PRO A 68 0.07 -42.90 -22.75
N GLU A 69 -1.03 -43.65 -22.83
CA GLU A 69 -1.76 -43.94 -24.05
C GLU A 69 -2.57 -42.77 -24.58
N TYR A 70 -2.91 -41.80 -23.70
CA TYR A 70 -3.68 -40.62 -24.11
C TYR A 70 -2.75 -39.56 -24.68
N ASP A 71 -2.95 -39.17 -25.94
CA ASP A 71 -2.16 -38.15 -26.64
C ASP A 71 -2.67 -36.73 -26.33
N CYS A 72 -1.94 -35.98 -25.52
CA CYS A 72 -2.22 -34.58 -25.19
C CYS A 72 -1.51 -33.57 -26.11
N THR A 73 -0.78 -34.00 -27.15
CA THR A 73 0.00 -33.10 -28.02
C THR A 73 -0.82 -32.03 -28.74
N LYS A 74 -2.12 -32.33 -28.95
CA LYS A 74 -3.07 -31.40 -29.58
C LYS A 74 -3.80 -30.46 -28.63
N TRP A 75 -3.56 -30.58 -27.36
CA TRP A 75 -4.07 -29.64 -26.34
C TRP A 75 -3.47 -28.26 -26.53
N ASP A 76 -4.12 -27.24 -25.98
CA ASP A 76 -3.55 -25.88 -25.91
C ASP A 76 -2.21 -25.88 -25.22
N ASP A 77 -1.45 -24.84 -25.43
CA ASP A 77 -0.22 -24.54 -24.69
C ASP A 77 -0.49 -23.40 -23.70
N ILE A 78 -0.16 -23.58 -22.42
CA ILE A 78 -0.24 -22.57 -21.38
C ILE A 78 1.13 -22.31 -20.77
N ARG A 79 1.39 -21.09 -20.38
CA ARG A 79 2.60 -20.75 -19.62
C ARG A 79 2.51 -21.26 -18.18
N VAL A 80 3.61 -21.73 -17.65
CA VAL A 80 3.82 -22.02 -16.23
C VAL A 80 5.15 -21.36 -15.83
N PRO A 81 5.17 -20.52 -14.80
CA PRO A 81 4.06 -20.16 -13.91
C PRO A 81 3.10 -19.15 -14.55
N ALA A 82 1.80 -19.33 -14.30
CA ALA A 82 0.76 -18.35 -14.62
C ALA A 82 -0.58 -18.73 -13.95
N HIS A 83 -1.41 -17.74 -13.70
CA HIS A 83 -2.83 -17.96 -13.43
C HIS A 83 -3.58 -18.20 -14.72
N ILE A 84 -4.49 -19.17 -14.75
CA ILE A 84 -5.26 -19.49 -15.97
C ILE A 84 -6.12 -18.32 -16.43
N GLN A 85 -6.59 -17.49 -15.49
CA GLN A 85 -7.39 -16.29 -15.76
C GLN A 85 -6.59 -15.22 -16.51
N MET A 86 -5.28 -15.14 -16.26
CA MET A 86 -4.39 -14.21 -16.96
C MET A 86 -3.96 -14.73 -18.33
N GLU A 87 -4.20 -16.03 -18.61
CA GLU A 87 -3.93 -16.67 -19.89
C GLU A 87 -5.20 -16.81 -20.77
N GLY A 88 -6.34 -16.26 -20.31
CA GLY A 88 -7.58 -16.23 -21.09
C GLY A 88 -8.54 -17.40 -20.87
N TYR A 89 -8.32 -18.19 -19.82
CA TYR A 89 -9.22 -19.25 -19.38
C TYR A 89 -9.89 -18.84 -18.08
N ASP A 90 -11.23 -18.94 -17.97
CA ASP A 90 -11.97 -18.39 -16.84
C ASP A 90 -11.81 -16.84 -16.75
N ALA A 91 -12.32 -16.20 -15.72
CA ALA A 91 -12.22 -14.77 -15.50
C ALA A 91 -11.62 -14.46 -14.11
N PRO A 92 -10.81 -13.40 -13.98
CA PRO A 92 -10.48 -12.85 -12.68
C PRO A 92 -11.77 -12.46 -11.95
N GLN A 93 -11.84 -12.72 -10.66
CA GLN A 93 -12.97 -12.33 -9.81
C GLN A 93 -12.42 -11.68 -8.54
N TYR A 94 -12.90 -10.48 -8.22
CA TYR A 94 -12.53 -9.81 -6.99
C TYR A 94 -13.67 -9.85 -5.98
N ALA A 95 -13.43 -10.48 -4.85
CA ALA A 95 -14.37 -10.51 -3.74
C ALA A 95 -13.62 -10.38 -2.41
N ASN A 96 -14.19 -9.58 -1.49
CA ASN A 96 -13.68 -9.33 -0.15
C ASN A 96 -14.44 -10.17 0.89
N VAL A 97 -15.53 -9.64 1.45
CA VAL A 97 -16.24 -10.25 2.60
C VAL A 97 -17.00 -11.53 2.22
N GLN A 98 -17.31 -11.74 0.96
CA GLN A 98 -18.15 -12.79 0.46
C GLN A 98 -17.35 -13.86 -0.27
N TYR A 99 -17.72 -15.14 -0.10
CA TYR A 99 -17.11 -16.19 -0.89
C TYR A 99 -17.44 -16.05 -2.37
N PRO A 100 -16.51 -16.41 -3.28
CA PRO A 100 -16.69 -16.23 -4.73
C PRO A 100 -17.84 -17.04 -5.33
N TRP A 101 -18.35 -18.04 -4.64
CA TRP A 101 -19.48 -18.88 -5.07
C TRP A 101 -20.83 -18.45 -4.49
N GLU A 102 -20.87 -17.43 -3.61
CA GLU A 102 -22.14 -16.96 -3.03
C GLU A 102 -23.13 -16.50 -4.10
N GLY A 103 -24.39 -16.83 -3.87
CA GLY A 103 -25.46 -16.56 -4.84
C GLY A 103 -25.44 -17.44 -6.11
N ARG A 104 -24.43 -18.34 -6.24
CA ARG A 104 -24.31 -19.27 -7.38
C ARG A 104 -24.71 -20.69 -7.01
N GLU A 105 -24.22 -21.18 -5.88
CA GLU A 105 -24.55 -22.49 -5.33
C GLU A 105 -24.80 -22.37 -3.83
N GLU A 106 -25.77 -23.10 -3.30
CA GLU A 106 -26.06 -23.18 -1.87
C GLU A 106 -25.26 -24.34 -1.31
N ILE A 107 -24.16 -24.03 -0.63
CA ILE A 107 -23.24 -25.03 -0.04
C ILE A 107 -22.97 -24.68 1.43
N GLN A 108 -22.61 -25.70 2.21
CA GLN A 108 -22.24 -25.56 3.61
C GLN A 108 -20.72 -25.59 3.78
N PRO A 109 -20.17 -25.01 4.86
CA PRO A 109 -18.74 -25.05 5.13
C PRO A 109 -18.15 -26.46 5.06
N GLY A 110 -17.15 -26.63 4.18
CA GLY A 110 -16.52 -27.90 3.81
C GLY A 110 -16.99 -28.47 2.48
N GLU A 111 -18.20 -28.15 2.03
CA GLU A 111 -18.65 -28.46 0.67
C GLU A 111 -17.98 -27.54 -0.37
N ILE A 112 -17.92 -27.98 -1.61
CA ILE A 112 -17.36 -27.20 -2.72
C ILE A 112 -18.37 -27.03 -3.85
N PRO A 113 -18.28 -25.95 -4.66
CA PRO A 113 -19.13 -25.80 -5.82
C PRO A 113 -19.00 -26.96 -6.80
N GLU A 114 -20.12 -27.49 -7.32
CA GLU A 114 -20.11 -28.60 -8.28
C GLU A 114 -20.42 -28.17 -9.71
N ARG A 115 -21.28 -27.17 -9.87
CA ARG A 115 -21.68 -26.71 -11.21
C ARG A 115 -20.56 -25.93 -11.89
N PHE A 116 -19.85 -25.13 -11.13
CA PHE A 116 -18.74 -24.34 -11.60
C PHE A 116 -17.60 -24.36 -10.57
N ASN A 117 -16.63 -25.22 -10.80
CA ASN A 117 -15.38 -25.31 -10.07
C ASN A 117 -14.27 -25.58 -11.08
N PRO A 118 -13.73 -24.54 -11.72
CA PRO A 118 -12.72 -24.69 -12.76
C PRO A 118 -11.64 -25.69 -12.38
N THR A 119 -11.46 -26.66 -13.28
CA THR A 119 -10.45 -27.71 -13.14
C THR A 119 -9.48 -27.61 -14.31
N ALA A 120 -8.23 -27.34 -14.01
CA ALA A 120 -7.17 -27.15 -14.98
C ALA A 120 -6.31 -28.41 -15.08
N SER A 121 -6.28 -29.06 -16.25
CA SER A 121 -5.45 -30.24 -16.50
C SER A 121 -4.20 -29.84 -17.27
N TYR A 122 -3.03 -30.17 -16.72
CA TYR A 122 -1.71 -29.83 -17.25
C TYR A 122 -0.93 -31.09 -17.60
N VAL A 123 -0.15 -31.04 -18.68
CA VAL A 123 0.79 -32.11 -19.02
C VAL A 123 2.12 -31.54 -19.48
N LYS A 124 3.21 -32.04 -18.90
CA LYS A 124 4.59 -31.77 -19.30
C LYS A 124 5.26 -33.07 -19.73
N TYR A 125 5.73 -33.08 -20.95
CA TYR A 125 6.63 -34.14 -21.43
C TYR A 125 8.07 -33.72 -21.17
N PHE A 126 8.86 -34.60 -20.56
CA PHE A 126 10.26 -34.30 -20.23
C PHE A 126 11.14 -35.55 -20.26
N GLU A 127 12.40 -35.38 -20.54
CA GLU A 127 13.44 -36.37 -20.30
C GLU A 127 14.21 -35.99 -19.04
N VAL A 128 14.63 -37.02 -18.28
CA VAL A 128 15.46 -36.80 -17.10
C VAL A 128 16.81 -36.20 -17.53
N PRO A 129 17.22 -35.01 -17.05
CA PRO A 129 18.51 -34.44 -17.39
C PRO A 129 19.68 -35.36 -17.06
N ASP A 130 20.71 -35.39 -17.92
CA ASP A 130 21.81 -36.36 -17.77
C ASP A 130 22.50 -36.33 -16.40
N GLN A 131 22.64 -35.09 -15.81
CA GLN A 131 23.22 -34.92 -14.49
C GLN A 131 22.36 -35.47 -13.33
N MET A 132 21.06 -35.73 -13.60
CA MET A 132 20.11 -36.26 -12.63
C MET A 132 19.83 -37.75 -12.77
N LYS A 133 20.28 -38.37 -13.88
CA LYS A 133 20.06 -39.81 -14.13
C LYS A 133 20.68 -40.69 -13.04
N GLY A 134 19.92 -41.69 -12.61
CA GLY A 134 20.35 -42.64 -11.58
C GLY A 134 20.34 -42.13 -10.14
N LYS A 135 19.89 -40.89 -9.93
CA LYS A 135 19.70 -40.30 -8.59
C LYS A 135 18.22 -40.33 -8.19
N ARG A 136 17.95 -40.12 -6.90
CA ARG A 136 16.57 -39.86 -6.47
C ARG A 136 16.08 -38.55 -7.07
N LEU A 137 14.93 -38.58 -7.71
CA LEU A 137 14.35 -37.45 -8.43
C LEU A 137 12.97 -37.07 -7.85
N PHE A 138 12.78 -35.80 -7.66
CA PHE A 138 11.56 -35.20 -7.13
C PHE A 138 11.05 -34.12 -8.07
N VAL A 139 9.75 -33.79 -7.97
CA VAL A 139 9.15 -32.58 -8.56
C VAL A 139 8.65 -31.69 -7.43
N SER A 140 8.88 -30.40 -7.57
CA SER A 140 8.38 -29.35 -6.68
C SER A 140 7.51 -28.38 -7.45
N PHE A 141 6.26 -28.20 -6.98
CA PHE A 141 5.36 -27.13 -7.38
C PHE A 141 5.38 -26.08 -6.27
N GLN A 142 5.94 -24.92 -6.53
CA GLN A 142 6.13 -23.88 -5.51
C GLN A 142 4.83 -23.14 -5.11
N GLY A 143 3.77 -23.27 -5.92
CA GLY A 143 2.44 -22.76 -5.64
C GLY A 143 1.44 -23.19 -6.70
N ALA A 144 0.33 -23.78 -6.26
CA ALA A 144 -0.79 -24.17 -7.10
C ALA A 144 -2.11 -23.84 -6.39
N GLU A 145 -2.96 -23.07 -7.02
CA GLU A 145 -4.18 -22.54 -6.40
C GLU A 145 -5.40 -23.30 -6.92
N SER A 146 -6.18 -24.04 -6.04
CA SER A 146 -5.94 -24.18 -4.58
C SER A 146 -5.49 -25.60 -4.21
N GLY A 147 -5.90 -26.63 -4.91
CA GLY A 147 -5.47 -28.02 -4.71
C GLY A 147 -4.91 -28.65 -5.97
N ILE A 148 -3.91 -29.54 -5.82
CA ILE A 148 -3.22 -30.18 -6.93
C ILE A 148 -3.16 -31.70 -6.75
N ALA A 149 -3.58 -32.45 -7.79
CA ALA A 149 -3.36 -33.88 -7.90
C ALA A 149 -2.33 -34.14 -9.01
N VAL A 150 -1.35 -35.03 -8.78
CA VAL A 150 -0.21 -35.24 -9.67
C VAL A 150 -0.05 -36.70 -10.04
N TRP A 151 0.31 -36.95 -11.31
CA TRP A 151 0.60 -38.29 -11.86
C TRP A 151 1.89 -38.28 -12.66
N LEU A 152 2.62 -39.40 -12.63
CA LEU A 152 3.72 -39.66 -13.54
C LEU A 152 3.48 -40.94 -14.32
N ASN A 153 3.50 -40.85 -15.65
CA ASN A 153 3.29 -41.99 -16.55
C ASN A 153 2.02 -42.81 -16.23
N GLY A 154 0.94 -42.12 -15.84
CA GLY A 154 -0.34 -42.73 -15.46
C GLY A 154 -0.45 -43.20 -14.02
N THR A 155 0.63 -43.16 -13.28
CA THR A 155 0.62 -43.53 -11.85
C THR A 155 0.33 -42.30 -10.99
N PHE A 156 -0.68 -42.36 -10.11
CA PHE A 156 -0.99 -41.31 -9.15
C PHE A 156 0.15 -41.17 -8.14
N LEU A 157 0.76 -40.01 -8.06
CA LEU A 157 1.84 -39.70 -7.11
C LEU A 157 1.28 -39.24 -5.78
N GLY A 158 0.34 -38.30 -5.80
CA GLY A 158 -0.22 -37.73 -4.58
C GLY A 158 -1.07 -36.48 -4.83
N TYR A 159 -1.51 -35.90 -3.71
CA TYR A 159 -2.38 -34.74 -3.64
C TYR A 159 -1.85 -33.74 -2.61
N SER A 160 -2.09 -32.45 -2.84
CA SER A 160 -1.76 -31.37 -1.89
C SER A 160 -2.74 -30.23 -2.00
N GLU A 161 -3.09 -29.67 -0.85
CA GLU A 161 -3.71 -28.36 -0.68
C GLU A 161 -2.69 -27.39 -0.07
N ASP A 162 -3.10 -26.16 0.20
CA ASP A 162 -2.33 -24.97 0.53
C ASP A 162 -1.72 -24.30 -0.71
N THR A 163 -2.42 -23.29 -1.15
CA THR A 163 -2.08 -22.51 -2.35
C THR A 163 -0.64 -21.96 -2.35
N PHE A 164 -0.08 -21.60 -1.18
CA PHE A 164 1.08 -20.71 -1.06
C PHE A 164 2.37 -21.39 -0.57
N THR A 165 2.32 -22.70 -0.27
CA THR A 165 3.52 -23.45 0.10
C THR A 165 3.83 -24.57 -0.89
N PRO A 166 5.08 -25.05 -0.96
CA PRO A 166 5.47 -26.05 -1.95
C PRO A 166 4.75 -27.39 -1.80
N SER A 167 4.37 -27.97 -2.94
CA SER A 167 3.85 -29.34 -3.07
C SER A 167 4.89 -30.21 -3.77
N GLU A 168 5.45 -31.19 -3.09
CA GLU A 168 6.60 -31.97 -3.58
C GLU A 168 6.31 -33.46 -3.58
N PHE A 169 6.77 -34.15 -4.65
CA PHE A 169 6.52 -35.59 -4.82
C PHE A 169 7.76 -36.31 -5.36
N GLU A 170 8.02 -37.53 -4.87
CA GLU A 170 9.11 -38.38 -5.39
C GLU A 170 8.70 -39.04 -6.71
N LEU A 171 9.53 -38.88 -7.73
CA LEU A 171 9.32 -39.45 -9.07
C LEU A 171 10.07 -40.77 -9.30
N THR A 172 11.15 -41.01 -8.57
CA THR A 172 12.14 -42.08 -8.79
C THR A 172 11.53 -43.45 -9.10
N PRO A 173 10.52 -43.95 -8.35
CA PRO A 173 9.98 -45.29 -8.56
C PRO A 173 9.15 -45.42 -9.85
N TYR A 174 8.77 -44.33 -10.49
CA TYR A 174 7.80 -44.28 -11.58
C TYR A 174 8.38 -43.76 -12.90
N LEU A 175 9.70 -43.46 -12.91
CA LEU A 175 10.43 -43.00 -14.09
C LEU A 175 10.56 -44.10 -15.14
N LYS A 176 10.56 -43.68 -16.42
CA LYS A 176 10.84 -44.53 -17.58
C LYS A 176 12.11 -44.00 -18.27
N GLU A 177 12.76 -44.87 -19.06
CA GLU A 177 13.81 -44.42 -19.98
C GLU A 177 13.17 -43.56 -21.10
N GLY A 178 13.87 -42.48 -21.47
CA GLY A 178 13.40 -41.53 -22.47
C GLY A 178 12.35 -40.55 -21.90
N GLU A 179 11.32 -40.30 -22.72
CA GLU A 179 10.28 -39.31 -22.40
C GLU A 179 9.32 -39.78 -21.31
N ASN A 180 9.15 -38.94 -20.31
CA ASN A 180 8.21 -39.11 -19.20
C ASN A 180 7.04 -38.12 -19.35
N LYS A 181 5.86 -38.56 -18.95
CA LYS A 181 4.63 -37.74 -18.94
C LYS A 181 4.26 -37.40 -17.52
N LEU A 182 4.53 -36.13 -17.13
CA LEU A 182 4.06 -35.55 -15.87
C LEU A 182 2.71 -34.91 -16.12
N ALA A 183 1.68 -35.35 -15.40
CA ALA A 183 0.32 -34.80 -15.48
C ALA A 183 -0.05 -34.20 -14.12
N ALA A 184 -0.77 -33.08 -14.15
CA ALA A 184 -1.31 -32.44 -12.95
C ALA A 184 -2.74 -31.96 -13.21
N GLN A 185 -3.56 -32.01 -12.17
CA GLN A 185 -4.90 -31.43 -12.17
C GLN A 185 -4.99 -30.45 -11.01
N VAL A 186 -5.33 -29.18 -11.31
CA VAL A 186 -5.49 -28.13 -10.32
C VAL A 186 -6.97 -27.77 -10.21
N PHE A 187 -7.47 -27.75 -8.97
CA PHE A 187 -8.85 -27.42 -8.65
C PHE A 187 -8.92 -26.01 -8.11
N LYS A 188 -9.79 -25.16 -8.67
CA LYS A 188 -9.91 -23.76 -8.20
C LYS A 188 -10.36 -23.70 -6.76
N TRP A 189 -11.32 -24.54 -6.38
CA TRP A 189 -11.80 -24.63 -5.01
C TRP A 189 -11.78 -26.04 -4.48
N THR A 190 -11.34 -26.13 -3.23
CA THR A 190 -11.30 -27.34 -2.41
C THR A 190 -12.02 -27.08 -1.10
N SER A 191 -12.16 -28.09 -0.24
CA SER A 191 -12.66 -27.86 1.12
C SER A 191 -11.79 -26.83 1.86
N GLY A 192 -10.48 -26.81 1.63
CA GLY A 192 -9.54 -25.85 2.23
C GLY A 192 -9.77 -24.42 1.80
N SER A 193 -10.45 -24.18 0.68
CA SER A 193 -10.76 -22.82 0.17
C SER A 193 -11.69 -22.02 1.09
N TRP A 194 -12.42 -22.68 1.98
CA TRP A 194 -13.17 -22.00 3.06
C TRP A 194 -12.27 -21.23 4.05
N CYS A 195 -11.00 -21.57 4.09
CA CYS A 195 -9.97 -20.90 4.88
C CYS A 195 -8.93 -20.18 3.98
N GLU A 196 -9.30 -19.86 2.76
CA GLU A 196 -8.53 -19.06 1.79
C GLU A 196 -9.41 -17.94 1.21
N ASP A 197 -10.10 -17.22 2.10
CA ASP A 197 -11.07 -16.18 1.77
C ASP A 197 -10.50 -14.76 1.89
N GLN A 198 -9.24 -14.60 1.48
CA GLN A 198 -8.55 -13.31 1.53
C GLN A 198 -9.18 -12.27 0.61
N ASP A 199 -9.02 -11.01 1.00
CA ASP A 199 -9.41 -9.83 0.21
C ASP A 199 -8.49 -9.66 -1.01
N PHE A 200 -8.75 -10.40 -2.07
CA PHE A 200 -7.93 -10.38 -3.27
C PHE A 200 -8.65 -10.93 -4.51
N PHE A 201 -8.03 -10.78 -5.68
CA PHE A 201 -8.50 -11.45 -6.88
C PHE A 201 -8.39 -12.97 -6.75
N ARG A 202 -9.48 -13.66 -7.06
CA ARG A 202 -9.60 -15.13 -7.06
C ARG A 202 -9.07 -15.68 -8.38
N PHE A 203 -7.92 -16.30 -8.29
CA PHE A 203 -7.26 -16.95 -9.42
C PHE A 203 -7.26 -18.48 -9.28
N SER A 204 -6.56 -19.14 -10.18
CA SER A 204 -6.23 -20.57 -10.09
C SER A 204 -5.13 -20.96 -11.08
N GLY A 205 -4.57 -22.14 -10.91
CA GLY A 205 -3.52 -22.67 -11.76
C GLY A 205 -2.18 -22.85 -11.06
N ILE A 206 -1.17 -23.27 -11.82
CA ILE A 206 0.22 -23.40 -11.35
C ILE A 206 0.90 -22.04 -11.54
N TYR A 207 0.93 -21.23 -10.50
CA TYR A 207 1.32 -19.81 -10.61
C TYR A 207 2.70 -19.49 -10.03
N ARG A 208 3.37 -20.45 -9.39
CA ARG A 208 4.79 -20.35 -9.00
C ARG A 208 5.63 -21.39 -9.73
N ASP A 209 6.93 -21.31 -9.60
CA ASP A 209 7.89 -22.16 -10.30
C ASP A 209 7.62 -23.65 -10.10
N VAL A 210 7.91 -24.42 -11.17
CA VAL A 210 7.96 -25.87 -11.12
C VAL A 210 9.35 -26.34 -11.53
N TYR A 211 9.97 -27.19 -10.73
CA TYR A 211 11.27 -27.75 -11.06
C TYR A 211 11.39 -29.21 -10.62
N LEU A 212 12.23 -29.95 -11.36
CA LEU A 212 12.77 -31.20 -10.89
C LEU A 212 13.96 -30.93 -9.97
N TYR A 213 14.11 -31.73 -8.92
CA TYR A 213 15.32 -31.70 -8.13
C TYR A 213 15.77 -33.08 -7.74
N THR A 214 17.07 -33.20 -7.48
CA THR A 214 17.72 -34.45 -7.08
C THR A 214 18.59 -34.20 -5.86
N ILE A 215 18.77 -35.21 -5.04
CA ILE A 215 19.54 -35.15 -3.82
C ILE A 215 20.77 -36.07 -3.94
N PRO A 216 21.94 -35.71 -3.37
CA PRO A 216 23.09 -36.58 -3.27
C PRO A 216 22.88 -37.75 -2.26
N GLU A 217 23.85 -38.67 -2.16
CA GLU A 217 23.74 -39.81 -1.24
C GLU A 217 23.75 -39.37 0.23
N VAL A 218 24.54 -38.31 0.54
CA VAL A 218 24.52 -37.64 1.84
C VAL A 218 23.96 -36.26 1.61
N HIS A 219 22.75 -36.02 2.11
CA HIS A 219 21.97 -34.81 1.88
C HIS A 219 21.40 -34.27 3.18
N VAL A 220 21.58 -32.96 3.42
CA VAL A 220 20.87 -32.23 4.48
C VAL A 220 19.46 -31.92 3.97
N SER A 221 18.51 -32.72 4.39
CA SER A 221 17.11 -32.59 3.97
C SER A 221 16.36 -31.46 4.66
N ASP A 222 16.82 -30.99 5.82
CA ASP A 222 16.27 -29.84 6.54
C ASP A 222 17.39 -29.14 7.34
N LEU A 223 17.39 -27.83 7.28
CA LEU A 223 18.35 -26.96 7.95
C LEU A 223 17.59 -25.96 8.83
N LYS A 224 17.99 -25.81 10.10
CA LYS A 224 17.50 -24.76 10.99
C LYS A 224 18.68 -24.01 11.60
N VAL A 225 18.68 -22.69 11.46
CA VAL A 225 19.74 -21.82 11.95
C VAL A 225 19.14 -20.82 12.95
N GLN A 226 19.71 -20.79 14.16
CA GLN A 226 19.26 -19.87 15.23
C GLN A 226 20.44 -19.10 15.80
N THR A 227 20.25 -17.80 16.04
CA THR A 227 21.21 -16.90 16.67
C THR A 227 20.75 -16.61 18.11
N LEU A 228 21.43 -17.16 19.09
CA LEU A 228 21.09 -17.01 20.50
C LEU A 228 22.05 -16.02 21.17
N LEU A 229 21.64 -14.75 21.27
CA LEU A 229 22.44 -13.68 21.87
C LEU A 229 22.30 -13.70 23.41
N ASP A 230 23.41 -13.40 24.09
CA ASP A 230 23.41 -13.18 25.53
C ASP A 230 22.70 -11.85 25.91
N ASP A 231 22.48 -11.60 27.21
CA ASP A 231 21.79 -10.40 27.68
C ASP A 231 22.61 -9.09 27.47
N THR A 232 23.89 -9.22 27.19
CA THR A 232 24.76 -8.09 26.88
C THR A 232 24.88 -7.80 25.37
N PHE A 233 24.32 -8.66 24.53
CA PHE A 233 24.43 -8.61 23.06
C PHE A 233 25.86 -8.63 22.52
N THR A 234 26.79 -9.15 23.33
CA THR A 234 28.20 -9.23 22.96
C THR A 234 28.69 -10.65 22.64
N LYS A 235 27.87 -11.65 22.91
CA LYS A 235 28.13 -13.06 22.59
C LYS A 235 26.91 -13.70 22.01
N ALA A 236 27.13 -14.60 21.05
CA ALA A 236 26.07 -15.40 20.45
C ALA A 236 26.51 -16.86 20.33
N ASP A 237 25.55 -17.76 20.56
CA ASP A 237 25.61 -19.12 20.10
C ASP A 237 24.86 -19.22 18.77
N LEU A 238 25.57 -19.55 17.70
CA LEU A 238 24.97 -19.88 16.41
C LEU A 238 24.68 -21.38 16.42
N VAL A 239 23.42 -21.73 16.55
CA VAL A 239 22.92 -23.10 16.62
C VAL A 239 22.45 -23.54 15.25
N ILE A 240 22.96 -24.64 14.76
CA ILE A 240 22.66 -25.21 13.45
C ILE A 240 22.14 -26.64 13.66
N ASP A 241 20.84 -26.83 13.43
CA ASP A 241 20.21 -28.16 13.44
C ASP A 241 20.10 -28.67 12.01
N THR A 242 20.48 -29.90 11.78
CA THR A 242 20.38 -30.57 10.47
C THR A 242 19.63 -31.88 10.58
N LYS A 243 18.77 -32.17 9.57
CA LYS A 243 18.26 -33.52 9.32
C LYS A 243 18.92 -34.04 8.06
N THR A 244 19.50 -35.22 8.15
CA THR A 244 20.34 -35.74 7.09
C THR A 244 19.85 -37.09 6.58
N ILE A 245 19.82 -37.25 5.27
CA ILE A 245 19.65 -38.53 4.58
C ILE A 245 21.07 -39.07 4.30
N GLY A 246 21.31 -40.34 4.59
CA GLY A 246 22.64 -40.91 4.48
C GLY A 246 23.56 -40.61 5.68
N LYS A 247 24.82 -40.98 5.59
CA LYS A 247 25.86 -40.73 6.61
C LYS A 247 27.09 -40.10 6.00
N GLY A 248 27.60 -39.06 6.65
CA GLY A 248 28.75 -38.32 6.13
C GLY A 248 29.40 -37.43 7.17
N LYS A 249 30.15 -36.48 6.68
CA LYS A 249 30.77 -35.44 7.50
C LYS A 249 30.36 -34.05 6.99
N VAL A 250 30.40 -33.10 7.88
CA VAL A 250 30.20 -31.70 7.52
C VAL A 250 31.31 -30.83 8.12
N LYS A 251 31.79 -29.88 7.34
CA LYS A 251 32.56 -28.74 7.82
C LYS A 251 31.66 -27.49 7.69
N ILE A 252 31.50 -26.80 8.78
CA ILE A 252 30.65 -25.59 8.87
C ILE A 252 31.57 -24.40 9.11
N THR A 253 31.50 -23.41 8.23
CA THR A 253 32.32 -22.19 8.32
C THR A 253 31.44 -20.97 8.32
N LEU A 254 31.59 -20.12 9.34
CA LEU A 254 31.01 -18.80 9.40
C LEU A 254 32.00 -17.77 8.94
N SER A 255 31.66 -16.94 7.98
CA SER A 255 32.51 -15.88 7.44
C SER A 255 31.74 -14.54 7.32
N LYS A 256 32.51 -13.46 7.20
CA LYS A 256 32.00 -12.14 6.89
C LYS A 256 32.97 -11.45 5.92
N ASP A 257 32.40 -10.84 4.88
CA ASP A 257 33.16 -10.16 3.83
C ASP A 257 34.33 -11.02 3.28
N GLY A 258 34.07 -12.31 3.11
CA GLY A 258 35.04 -13.29 2.63
C GLY A 258 36.10 -13.75 3.65
N THR A 259 36.05 -13.26 4.89
CA THR A 259 36.97 -13.65 5.98
C THR A 259 36.33 -14.69 6.89
N ALA A 260 36.93 -15.88 7.00
CA ALA A 260 36.47 -16.92 7.92
C ALA A 260 36.67 -16.47 9.39
N LEU A 261 35.64 -16.56 10.19
CA LEU A 261 35.62 -16.15 11.60
C LEU A 261 35.66 -17.35 12.54
N GLN A 262 34.81 -18.36 12.25
CA GLN A 262 34.67 -19.56 13.05
C GLN A 262 34.48 -20.78 12.14
N SER A 263 34.92 -21.94 12.57
CA SER A 263 34.68 -23.21 11.86
C SER A 263 34.52 -24.36 12.85
N THR A 264 33.71 -25.34 12.48
CA THR A 264 33.54 -26.61 13.21
C THR A 264 33.39 -27.73 12.21
N GLU A 265 33.71 -28.94 12.64
CA GLU A 265 33.55 -30.17 11.85
C GLU A 265 32.78 -31.21 12.66
N GLY A 266 32.02 -32.06 11.99
CA GLY A 266 31.33 -33.12 12.65
C GLY A 266 30.75 -34.18 11.73
N VAL A 267 30.09 -35.16 12.33
CA VAL A 267 29.45 -36.26 11.61
C VAL A 267 27.97 -35.95 11.42
N LEU A 268 27.46 -36.24 10.24
CA LEU A 268 26.05 -36.20 9.90
C LEU A 268 25.48 -37.63 9.96
N ASP A 269 24.47 -37.86 10.82
CA ASP A 269 23.73 -39.11 10.92
C ASP A 269 22.34 -38.84 11.50
N GLY A 270 21.36 -38.69 10.63
CA GLY A 270 20.00 -38.31 11.03
C GLY A 270 19.90 -36.88 11.54
N GLU A 271 19.38 -36.67 12.75
CA GLU A 271 19.30 -35.34 13.35
C GLU A 271 20.59 -35.01 14.11
N THR A 272 21.21 -33.88 13.73
CA THR A 272 22.50 -33.47 14.34
C THR A 272 22.47 -31.98 14.64
N GLN A 273 23.04 -31.55 15.75
CA GLN A 273 23.17 -30.15 16.15
C GLN A 273 24.62 -29.74 16.25
N PHE A 274 24.95 -28.56 15.73
CA PHE A 274 26.24 -27.90 15.84
C PHE A 274 26.08 -26.53 16.49
N VAL A 275 27.11 -26.07 17.21
CA VAL A 275 27.10 -24.75 17.85
C VAL A 275 28.46 -24.06 17.58
N LEU A 276 28.38 -22.87 16.97
CA LEU A 276 29.52 -21.97 16.86
C LEU A 276 29.37 -20.81 17.82
N LYS A 277 30.42 -20.51 18.60
CA LYS A 277 30.42 -19.36 19.51
C LYS A 277 31.00 -18.16 18.82
N VAL A 278 30.22 -17.05 18.80
CA VAL A 278 30.61 -15.81 18.14
C VAL A 278 30.73 -14.71 19.18
N ASP A 279 31.91 -14.13 19.29
CA ASP A 279 32.17 -12.98 20.16
C ASP A 279 31.97 -11.68 19.37
N HIS A 280 31.26 -10.72 19.98
CA HIS A 280 30.96 -9.39 19.43
C HIS A 280 30.38 -9.42 18.00
N PRO A 281 29.28 -10.18 17.73
CA PRO A 281 28.65 -10.15 16.43
C PRO A 281 28.11 -8.76 16.11
N GLU A 282 28.24 -8.33 14.87
CA GLU A 282 27.48 -7.17 14.37
C GLU A 282 26.03 -7.59 14.20
N LEU A 283 25.14 -6.79 14.82
CA LEU A 283 23.73 -7.16 14.91
C LEU A 283 22.94 -6.72 13.68
N TRP A 284 22.04 -7.59 13.24
CA TRP A 284 21.11 -7.31 12.16
C TRP A 284 19.94 -6.47 12.64
N SER A 285 19.58 -5.44 11.86
CA SER A 285 18.36 -4.64 12.02
C SER A 285 17.95 -4.02 10.68
N ALA A 286 16.76 -3.43 10.61
CA ALA A 286 16.35 -2.68 9.41
C ALA A 286 17.22 -1.44 9.14
N GLU A 287 17.90 -0.90 10.15
CA GLU A 287 18.84 0.21 10.03
C GLU A 287 20.24 -0.24 9.58
N THR A 288 20.65 -1.42 10.03
CA THR A 288 21.95 -2.03 9.74
C THR A 288 21.77 -3.51 9.43
N PRO A 289 21.38 -3.87 8.21
CA PRO A 289 21.08 -5.27 7.84
C PRO A 289 22.34 -6.08 7.58
N VAL A 290 23.17 -6.25 8.62
CA VAL A 290 24.43 -6.98 8.53
C VAL A 290 24.15 -8.47 8.47
N LEU A 291 24.62 -9.11 7.41
CA LEU A 291 24.52 -10.55 7.19
C LEU A 291 25.90 -11.20 7.13
N TYR A 292 25.99 -12.37 7.71
CA TYR A 292 27.15 -13.26 7.67
C TYR A 292 26.88 -14.39 6.68
N ASP A 293 27.94 -14.99 6.15
CA ASP A 293 27.88 -16.15 5.27
C ASP A 293 28.22 -17.41 6.06
N LEU A 294 27.28 -18.33 6.13
CA LEU A 294 27.44 -19.66 6.70
C LEU A 294 27.54 -20.67 5.54
N LEU A 295 28.61 -21.45 5.48
CA LEU A 295 28.79 -22.49 4.48
C LEU A 295 28.88 -23.84 5.17
N LEU A 296 28.02 -24.79 4.78
CA LEU A 296 28.09 -26.19 5.14
C LEU A 296 28.68 -26.96 3.96
N GLU A 297 29.87 -27.54 4.15
CA GLU A 297 30.53 -28.43 3.18
C GLU A 297 30.26 -29.88 3.61
N VAL A 298 29.36 -30.57 2.91
CA VAL A 298 28.94 -31.95 3.20
C VAL A 298 29.77 -32.91 2.37
N THR A 299 30.35 -33.92 3.02
CA THR A 299 31.15 -34.95 2.37
C THR A 299 30.71 -36.35 2.77
N ALA A 300 30.89 -37.29 1.87
CA ALA A 300 30.74 -38.71 2.18
C ALA A 300 31.86 -39.18 3.14
N GLU A 301 31.77 -40.41 3.66
CA GLU A 301 32.78 -40.96 4.56
C GLU A 301 34.18 -41.03 3.92
N ASP A 302 34.26 -41.23 2.60
CA ASP A 302 35.51 -41.27 1.83
C ASP A 302 36.11 -39.87 1.51
N GLY A 303 35.41 -38.80 1.90
CA GLY A 303 35.83 -37.40 1.68
C GLY A 303 35.33 -36.79 0.37
N THR A 304 34.50 -37.50 -0.41
CA THR A 304 33.90 -36.93 -1.63
C THR A 304 32.88 -35.89 -1.28
N VAL A 305 33.00 -34.67 -1.84
CA VAL A 305 32.01 -33.60 -1.66
C VAL A 305 30.67 -34.07 -2.21
N GLN A 306 29.64 -33.94 -1.40
CA GLN A 306 28.24 -34.26 -1.72
C GLN A 306 27.45 -33.02 -2.07
N GLU A 307 27.53 -32.01 -1.21
CA GLU A 307 26.86 -30.71 -1.41
C GLU A 307 27.52 -29.58 -0.62
N LEU A 308 27.35 -28.39 -1.10
CA LEU A 308 27.70 -27.12 -0.47
C LEU A 308 26.42 -26.32 -0.24
N ILE A 309 26.17 -25.96 1.02
CA ILE A 309 24.95 -25.22 1.42
C ILE A 309 25.35 -23.85 1.93
N PRO A 310 25.17 -22.78 1.15
CA PRO A 310 25.32 -21.40 1.63
C PRO A 310 24.04 -20.98 2.35
N GLN A 311 24.19 -20.32 3.50
CA GLN A 311 23.09 -19.74 4.27
C GLN A 311 23.49 -18.35 4.77
N ARG A 312 22.65 -17.34 4.53
CA ARG A 312 22.85 -16.02 5.11
C ARG A 312 22.34 -16.00 6.56
N VAL A 313 23.09 -15.35 7.45
CA VAL A 313 22.80 -15.31 8.89
C VAL A 313 22.82 -13.88 9.40
N GLY A 314 21.72 -13.44 10.02
CA GLY A 314 21.63 -12.16 10.72
C GLY A 314 21.54 -12.40 12.23
N PHE A 315 22.52 -11.88 12.98
CA PHE A 315 22.49 -11.97 14.44
C PHE A 315 21.53 -10.95 15.01
N ARG A 316 20.43 -11.40 15.61
CA ARG A 316 19.47 -10.53 16.29
C ARG A 316 18.72 -11.28 17.39
N ARG A 317 18.20 -10.54 18.38
CA ARG A 317 17.25 -11.04 19.38
C ARG A 317 16.00 -10.17 19.35
N PHE A 318 14.85 -10.82 19.16
CA PHE A 318 13.55 -10.19 19.24
C PHE A 318 12.78 -10.83 20.38
N GLU A 319 12.30 -10.05 21.31
CA GLU A 319 11.69 -10.57 22.53
C GLU A 319 10.62 -9.64 23.10
N MET A 320 9.74 -10.20 23.92
CA MET A 320 8.82 -9.45 24.77
C MET A 320 9.50 -9.18 26.11
N LYS A 321 9.67 -7.92 26.47
CA LYS A 321 10.21 -7.53 27.79
C LYS A 321 9.34 -6.44 28.40
N ASP A 322 8.86 -6.66 29.63
CA ASP A 322 8.01 -5.72 30.35
C ASP A 322 6.79 -5.25 29.51
N HIS A 323 6.17 -6.17 28.78
CA HIS A 323 5.05 -5.94 27.85
C HIS A 323 5.39 -5.02 26.65
N ILE A 324 6.66 -4.92 26.27
CA ILE A 324 7.15 -4.16 25.13
C ILE A 324 7.92 -5.10 24.19
N MET A 325 7.69 -5.02 22.91
CA MET A 325 8.48 -5.72 21.90
C MET A 325 9.82 -5.03 21.72
N MET A 326 10.89 -5.78 21.88
CA MET A 326 12.27 -5.29 21.86
C MET A 326 13.06 -6.01 20.77
N LEU A 327 13.79 -5.25 19.97
CA LEU A 327 14.81 -5.74 19.05
C LEU A 327 16.19 -5.35 19.56
N ASN A 328 17.07 -6.32 19.77
CA ASN A 328 18.43 -6.09 20.28
C ASN A 328 18.45 -5.17 21.50
N GLY A 329 17.50 -5.35 22.42
CA GLY A 329 17.37 -4.59 23.65
C GLY A 329 16.77 -3.18 23.47
N LYS A 330 16.27 -2.80 22.30
CA LYS A 330 15.62 -1.51 22.04
C LYS A 330 14.15 -1.71 21.66
N ARG A 331 13.29 -0.79 22.16
CA ARG A 331 11.87 -0.78 21.79
C ARG A 331 11.70 -0.52 20.31
N ILE A 332 11.06 -1.45 19.60
CA ILE A 332 10.75 -1.31 18.18
C ILE A 332 9.43 -0.53 17.97
N VAL A 333 9.36 0.20 16.87
CA VAL A 333 8.10 0.75 16.33
C VAL A 333 7.97 0.29 14.88
N PHE A 334 6.88 -0.39 14.57
CA PHE A 334 6.57 -0.79 13.21
C PHE A 334 6.05 0.40 12.41
N LYS A 335 6.73 0.70 11.34
CA LYS A 335 6.39 1.67 10.30
C LYS A 335 6.10 0.85 9.05
N GLY A 336 5.03 0.08 9.15
CA GLY A 336 4.76 -1.04 8.28
C GLY A 336 3.75 -0.74 7.18
N VAL A 337 3.66 -1.70 6.28
CA VAL A 337 2.64 -1.78 5.25
C VAL A 337 2.23 -3.24 5.06
N ASN A 338 0.96 -3.49 4.83
CA ASN A 338 0.46 -4.77 4.38
C ASN A 338 0.81 -4.90 2.89
N ARG A 339 1.25 -6.08 2.46
CA ARG A 339 1.65 -6.28 1.07
C ARG A 339 1.04 -7.54 0.49
N HIS A 340 0.12 -7.36 -0.46
CA HIS A 340 -0.28 -8.42 -1.35
C HIS A 340 0.81 -8.69 -2.39
N GLU A 341 1.03 -9.96 -2.72
CA GLU A 341 1.87 -10.37 -3.84
C GLU A 341 1.07 -10.18 -5.13
N PHE A 342 1.26 -9.05 -5.81
CA PHE A 342 0.42 -8.68 -6.93
C PHE A 342 1.17 -7.93 -8.05
N SER A 343 0.80 -8.24 -9.29
CA SER A 343 1.21 -7.53 -10.52
C SER A 343 -0.01 -7.34 -11.43
N SER A 344 -0.18 -6.13 -11.96
CA SER A 344 -1.28 -5.83 -12.90
C SER A 344 -1.20 -6.59 -14.22
N VAL A 345 -0.07 -7.23 -14.51
CA VAL A 345 0.18 -7.98 -15.76
C VAL A 345 -0.05 -9.47 -15.56
N SER A 346 0.28 -10.02 -14.39
CA SER A 346 0.43 -11.45 -14.16
C SER A 346 -0.27 -11.96 -12.88
N GLY A 347 -1.06 -11.11 -12.20
CA GLY A 347 -1.69 -11.50 -10.95
C GLY A 347 -0.67 -11.70 -9.82
N ARG A 348 -0.70 -12.84 -9.14
CA ARG A 348 0.27 -13.16 -8.07
C ARG A 348 1.61 -13.75 -8.55
N VAL A 349 1.89 -13.68 -9.83
CA VAL A 349 3.20 -14.05 -10.40
C VAL A 349 4.06 -12.78 -10.45
N VAL A 350 4.82 -12.52 -9.40
CA VAL A 350 5.62 -11.30 -9.26
C VAL A 350 7.08 -11.59 -9.59
N SER A 351 7.65 -10.78 -10.49
CA SER A 351 9.05 -10.91 -10.89
C SER A 351 10.01 -10.40 -9.81
N ARG A 352 11.28 -10.85 -9.86
CA ARG A 352 12.32 -10.35 -8.96
C ARG A 352 12.54 -8.84 -9.11
N GLU A 353 12.41 -8.32 -10.31
CA GLU A 353 12.52 -6.88 -10.61
C GLU A 353 11.43 -6.08 -9.92
N GLU A 354 10.19 -6.59 -9.91
CA GLU A 354 9.07 -5.98 -9.19
C GLU A 354 9.29 -6.02 -7.68
N LEU A 355 9.77 -7.15 -7.13
CA LEU A 355 10.13 -7.24 -5.71
C LEU A 355 11.20 -6.22 -5.31
N ILE A 356 12.25 -6.07 -6.12
CA ILE A 356 13.31 -5.08 -5.89
C ILE A 356 12.75 -3.66 -5.96
N LYS A 357 11.86 -3.37 -6.92
CA LYS A 357 11.18 -2.07 -7.02
C LYS A 357 10.37 -1.77 -5.78
N ASP A 358 9.60 -2.75 -5.28
CA ASP A 358 8.80 -2.61 -4.07
C ASP A 358 9.67 -2.27 -2.85
N LEU A 359 10.68 -3.09 -2.57
CA LEU A 359 11.54 -2.89 -1.40
C LEU A 359 12.36 -1.59 -1.49
N THR A 360 12.80 -1.23 -2.71
CA THR A 360 13.47 0.05 -2.95
C THR A 360 12.53 1.21 -2.64
N THR A 361 11.29 1.16 -3.12
CA THR A 361 10.28 2.19 -2.85
C THR A 361 9.97 2.27 -1.36
N MET A 362 9.83 1.14 -0.67
CA MET A 362 9.60 1.09 0.77
C MET A 362 10.74 1.76 1.55
N LYS A 363 12.00 1.37 1.29
CA LYS A 363 13.17 1.94 1.96
C LYS A 363 13.34 3.43 1.69
N GLN A 364 13.10 3.87 0.46
CA GLN A 364 13.18 5.29 0.07
C GLN A 364 12.10 6.14 0.77
N ASN A 365 11.05 5.51 1.26
CA ASN A 365 9.93 6.17 1.94
C ASN A 365 9.82 5.79 3.42
N ASN A 366 10.92 5.36 4.04
CA ASN A 366 11.05 5.09 5.47
C ASN A 366 10.15 3.96 6.02
N ILE A 367 9.58 3.13 5.16
CA ILE A 367 8.87 1.92 5.56
C ILE A 367 9.91 0.91 6.06
N ASN A 368 9.73 0.38 7.27
CA ASN A 368 10.67 -0.54 7.90
C ASN A 368 10.14 -1.96 8.06
N ALA A 369 8.85 -2.19 7.77
CA ALA A 369 8.21 -3.48 7.98
C ALA A 369 7.16 -3.80 6.92
N ILE A 370 6.98 -5.10 6.66
CA ILE A 370 5.86 -5.63 5.88
C ILE A 370 5.12 -6.70 6.69
N ARG A 371 3.81 -6.82 6.46
CA ARG A 371 3.03 -8.00 6.79
C ARG A 371 2.65 -8.67 5.47
N THR A 372 2.99 -9.95 5.33
CA THR A 372 2.61 -10.73 4.14
C THR A 372 1.13 -11.06 4.23
N CYS A 373 0.30 -10.19 3.70
CA CYS A 373 -1.15 -10.31 3.82
C CYS A 373 -1.74 -11.14 2.67
N HIS A 374 -2.47 -12.23 2.94
CA HIS A 374 -2.59 -12.92 4.22
C HIS A 374 -2.18 -14.37 4.00
N TYR A 375 -0.94 -14.55 3.54
CA TYR A 375 -0.38 -15.83 3.07
C TYR A 375 1.14 -15.76 2.95
N PRO A 376 1.84 -16.89 2.87
CA PRO A 376 3.26 -16.94 2.57
C PRO A 376 3.56 -16.45 1.14
N ASP A 377 4.36 -15.41 1.00
CA ASP A 377 4.83 -14.90 -0.30
C ASP A 377 5.82 -15.87 -0.98
N ALA A 378 6.18 -15.60 -2.23
CA ALA A 378 7.25 -16.29 -2.93
C ALA A 378 8.59 -16.11 -2.21
N VAL A 379 9.43 -17.15 -2.19
CA VAL A 379 10.66 -17.22 -1.39
C VAL A 379 11.58 -16.01 -1.59
N GLY A 380 11.66 -15.47 -2.81
CA GLY A 380 12.57 -14.36 -3.13
C GLY A 380 12.39 -13.08 -2.33
N ILE A 381 11.20 -12.81 -1.75
CA ILE A 381 10.98 -11.61 -0.93
C ILE A 381 11.70 -11.71 0.43
N TYR A 382 11.79 -12.91 1.00
CA TYR A 382 12.41 -13.11 2.32
C TYR A 382 13.90 -12.83 2.25
N ASP A 383 14.61 -13.38 1.24
CA ASP A 383 16.02 -13.07 0.98
C ASP A 383 16.25 -11.56 0.83
N LEU A 384 15.39 -10.91 0.06
CA LEU A 384 15.49 -9.47 -0.17
C LEU A 384 15.19 -8.65 1.09
N CYS A 385 14.25 -9.07 1.94
CA CYS A 385 13.98 -8.42 3.22
C CYS A 385 15.16 -8.55 4.18
N ASP A 386 15.85 -9.70 4.18
CA ASP A 386 17.10 -9.90 4.93
C ASP A 386 18.19 -8.92 4.48
N GLU A 387 18.36 -8.74 3.16
CA GLU A 387 19.39 -7.87 2.56
C GLU A 387 19.08 -6.37 2.69
N TYR A 388 17.82 -5.98 2.46
CA TYR A 388 17.41 -4.57 2.48
C TYR A 388 17.15 -4.06 3.90
N GLY A 389 16.98 -4.95 4.86
CA GLY A 389 16.60 -4.62 6.21
C GLY A 389 15.14 -4.17 6.29
N ILE A 390 14.21 -5.10 6.07
CA ILE A 390 12.77 -4.92 6.28
C ILE A 390 12.30 -5.97 7.28
N TYR A 391 11.66 -5.56 8.35
CA TYR A 391 11.05 -6.47 9.32
C TYR A 391 9.81 -7.13 8.73
N MET A 392 9.54 -8.37 9.14
CA MET A 392 8.39 -9.11 8.62
C MET A 392 7.50 -9.64 9.74
N ILE A 393 6.21 -9.46 9.56
CA ILE A 393 5.18 -10.35 10.09
C ILE A 393 4.85 -11.32 8.97
N ALA A 394 5.30 -12.55 9.11
CA ALA A 394 5.03 -13.60 8.14
C ALA A 394 3.73 -14.31 8.50
N GLU A 395 2.76 -14.32 7.58
CA GLU A 395 1.40 -14.76 7.87
C GLU A 395 1.04 -16.07 7.19
N CYS A 396 0.40 -16.95 7.93
CA CYS A 396 -0.11 -18.23 7.47
C CYS A 396 -1.31 -18.03 6.55
N ASN A 397 -1.43 -18.89 5.55
CA ASN A 397 -2.59 -18.94 4.67
C ASN A 397 -3.84 -19.39 5.44
N MET A 398 -4.53 -18.45 6.05
CA MET A 398 -5.76 -18.70 6.79
C MET A 398 -6.61 -17.43 6.89
N GLU A 399 -7.75 -17.47 6.22
CA GLU A 399 -8.80 -16.46 6.34
C GLU A 399 -10.17 -17.08 6.03
N SER A 400 -11.19 -16.68 6.78
CA SER A 400 -12.56 -17.19 6.63
C SER A 400 -13.59 -16.09 6.88
N HIS A 401 -13.34 -14.92 6.31
CA HIS A 401 -14.09 -13.68 6.53
C HIS A 401 -15.60 -13.88 6.31
N GLY A 402 -16.00 -14.52 5.21
CA GLY A 402 -17.41 -14.74 4.90
C GLY A 402 -18.17 -15.60 5.89
N THR A 403 -17.50 -16.43 6.70
CA THR A 403 -18.17 -17.15 7.80
C THR A 403 -18.15 -16.39 9.12
N ARG A 404 -17.20 -15.46 9.32
CA ARG A 404 -17.09 -14.62 10.52
C ARG A 404 -18.17 -13.55 10.55
N ASP A 405 -18.46 -12.90 9.43
CA ASP A 405 -19.22 -11.65 9.39
C ASP A 405 -20.68 -11.84 9.00
N THR A 406 -21.29 -12.90 9.51
CA THR A 406 -22.67 -13.28 9.24
C THR A 406 -23.65 -12.78 10.30
N ASP A 407 -24.93 -12.67 9.92
CA ASP A 407 -26.00 -12.37 10.88
C ASP A 407 -26.15 -13.46 11.97
N ALA A 408 -25.84 -14.72 11.66
CA ALA A 408 -25.82 -15.81 12.62
C ALA A 408 -24.79 -15.54 13.73
N VAL A 409 -23.57 -15.17 13.36
CA VAL A 409 -22.48 -14.83 14.29
C VAL A 409 -22.85 -13.61 15.15
N ARG A 410 -23.40 -12.56 14.54
CA ARG A 410 -23.89 -11.37 15.27
C ARG A 410 -24.98 -11.69 16.29
N ASN A 411 -25.74 -12.77 16.06
CA ASN A 411 -26.75 -13.29 16.99
C ASN A 411 -26.23 -14.39 17.93
N GLY A 412 -24.92 -14.69 17.91
CA GLY A 412 -24.26 -15.66 18.81
C GLY A 412 -24.33 -17.12 18.34
N ASP A 413 -24.66 -17.38 17.08
CA ASP A 413 -24.59 -18.71 16.48
C ASP A 413 -23.30 -18.86 15.67
N PHE A 414 -22.38 -19.64 16.18
CA PHE A 414 -21.06 -19.92 15.60
C PHE A 414 -21.01 -21.27 14.85
N SER A 415 -22.13 -21.94 14.67
CA SER A 415 -22.18 -23.30 14.09
C SER A 415 -21.71 -23.33 12.63
N GLY A 416 -21.86 -22.23 11.90
CA GLY A 416 -21.39 -22.07 10.51
C GLY A 416 -19.96 -21.57 10.37
N VAL A 417 -19.28 -21.19 11.47
CA VAL A 417 -17.95 -20.57 11.42
C VAL A 417 -16.85 -21.62 11.25
N VAL A 418 -15.91 -21.35 10.36
CA VAL A 418 -14.71 -22.15 10.15
C VAL A 418 -13.45 -21.30 10.30
N PRO A 419 -12.30 -21.87 10.74
CA PRO A 419 -12.18 -23.19 11.38
C PRO A 419 -12.70 -23.25 12.81
N CYS A 420 -12.74 -22.13 13.53
CA CYS A 420 -13.27 -21.95 14.89
C CYS A 420 -12.91 -23.12 15.85
N ASP A 421 -13.91 -23.78 16.45
CA ASP A 421 -13.72 -24.94 17.34
C ASP A 421 -13.92 -26.29 16.62
N ARG A 422 -13.94 -26.33 15.29
CA ARG A 422 -14.26 -27.50 14.46
C ARG A 422 -13.04 -28.40 14.28
N PRO A 423 -13.04 -29.61 14.86
CA PRO A 423 -11.85 -30.48 14.87
C PRO A 423 -11.46 -31.02 13.49
N GLU A 424 -12.38 -31.09 12.54
CA GLU A 424 -12.10 -31.55 11.17
C GLU A 424 -11.14 -30.63 10.41
N TRP A 425 -11.01 -29.37 10.83
CA TRP A 425 -10.08 -28.39 10.24
C TRP A 425 -8.71 -28.36 10.93
N MET A 426 -8.57 -29.01 12.08
CA MET A 426 -7.37 -28.91 12.92
C MET A 426 -6.10 -29.29 12.17
N ASP A 427 -6.08 -30.49 11.59
CA ASP A 427 -4.85 -31.03 10.98
C ASP A 427 -4.47 -30.26 9.73
N CYS A 428 -5.43 -29.81 8.93
CA CYS A 428 -5.20 -28.95 7.76
C CYS A 428 -4.54 -27.61 8.16
N MET A 429 -5.06 -26.96 9.20
CA MET A 429 -4.51 -25.67 9.66
C MET A 429 -3.13 -25.83 10.29
N LEU A 430 -2.90 -26.89 11.06
CA LEU A 430 -1.57 -27.19 11.60
C LEU A 430 -0.55 -27.53 10.51
N ASP A 431 -0.97 -28.18 9.42
CA ASP A 431 -0.13 -28.44 8.26
C ASP A 431 0.32 -27.15 7.58
N ARG A 432 -0.60 -26.17 7.40
CA ARG A 432 -0.25 -24.85 6.85
C ARG A 432 0.78 -24.11 7.71
N VAL A 433 0.61 -24.11 9.03
CA VAL A 433 1.58 -23.56 9.99
C VAL A 433 2.93 -24.24 9.84
N ASN A 434 2.94 -25.58 9.82
CA ASN A 434 4.18 -26.34 9.67
C ASN A 434 4.87 -26.08 8.34
N SER A 435 4.12 -26.09 7.24
CA SER A 435 4.67 -25.90 5.89
C SER A 435 5.33 -24.53 5.73
N MET A 436 4.65 -23.47 6.16
CA MET A 436 5.20 -22.12 6.15
C MET A 436 6.43 -22.01 7.06
N TYR A 437 6.33 -22.47 8.32
CA TYR A 437 7.44 -22.38 9.26
C TYR A 437 8.68 -23.11 8.75
N GLN A 438 8.55 -24.34 8.30
CA GLN A 438 9.68 -25.12 7.84
C GLN A 438 10.39 -24.47 6.67
N ARG A 439 9.64 -23.90 5.72
CA ARG A 439 10.19 -23.19 4.58
C ARG A 439 10.97 -21.94 4.99
N ASP A 440 10.37 -21.08 5.86
CA ASP A 440 10.82 -19.70 6.04
C ASP A 440 11.64 -19.46 7.33
N LYS A 441 11.84 -20.48 8.18
CA LYS A 441 12.40 -20.36 9.54
C LYS A 441 13.79 -19.73 9.64
N ASN A 442 14.58 -19.72 8.56
CA ASN A 442 15.98 -19.28 8.58
C ASN A 442 16.18 -17.78 8.27
N HIS A 443 15.10 -17.03 8.01
CA HIS A 443 15.17 -15.61 7.64
C HIS A 443 15.22 -14.71 8.87
N PRO A 444 16.29 -13.91 9.10
CA PRO A 444 16.37 -12.96 10.21
C PRO A 444 15.32 -11.84 10.14
N ALA A 445 14.83 -11.48 8.95
CA ALA A 445 13.81 -10.46 8.76
C ALA A 445 12.48 -10.82 9.43
N ILE A 446 12.12 -12.09 9.53
CA ILE A 446 10.89 -12.53 10.20
C ILE A 446 11.05 -12.34 11.71
N LEU A 447 10.26 -11.42 12.29
CA LEU A 447 10.22 -11.18 13.72
C LEU A 447 9.01 -11.85 14.39
N ILE A 448 7.91 -11.98 13.64
CA ILE A 448 6.63 -12.44 14.16
C ILE A 448 6.02 -13.46 13.18
N TRP A 449 5.56 -14.58 13.70
CA TRP A 449 4.70 -15.53 13.02
C TRP A 449 3.24 -15.16 13.24
N SER A 450 2.45 -15.09 12.18
CA SER A 450 1.02 -14.79 12.29
C SER A 450 0.17 -15.99 11.89
N CYS A 451 -0.88 -16.23 12.66
CA CYS A 451 -1.78 -17.37 12.45
C CYS A 451 -2.73 -17.19 11.27
N GLY A 452 -2.89 -15.96 10.77
CA GLY A 452 -3.82 -15.65 9.70
C GLY A 452 -4.57 -14.36 9.93
N ASN A 453 -5.63 -14.17 9.17
CA ASN A 453 -6.43 -12.95 9.10
C ASN A 453 -7.91 -13.25 9.35
N GLU A 454 -8.71 -12.26 9.47
CA GLU A 454 -10.17 -12.08 9.54
C GLU A 454 -11.00 -13.37 9.67
N SER A 455 -10.76 -14.08 10.76
CA SER A 455 -11.51 -15.26 11.17
C SER A 455 -11.95 -15.09 12.62
N PHE A 456 -13.03 -15.72 13.01
CA PHE A 456 -13.62 -15.50 14.35
C PHE A 456 -12.67 -15.83 15.51
N GLY A 457 -11.75 -16.75 15.34
CA GLY A 457 -10.92 -17.29 16.41
C GLY A 457 -11.21 -18.77 16.66
N GLY A 458 -11.26 -19.17 17.94
CA GLY A 458 -11.54 -20.55 18.34
C GLY A 458 -10.32 -21.38 18.62
N LYS A 459 -10.57 -22.67 18.95
CA LYS A 459 -9.55 -23.61 19.38
C LYS A 459 -8.52 -23.91 18.28
N VAL A 460 -8.94 -23.98 17.02
CA VAL A 460 -8.05 -24.35 15.93
C VAL A 460 -6.94 -23.31 15.79
N ILE A 461 -7.28 -22.01 15.73
CA ILE A 461 -6.31 -20.93 15.62
C ILE A 461 -5.44 -20.82 16.87
N PHE A 462 -6.00 -21.11 18.06
CA PHE A 462 -5.21 -21.20 19.27
C PHE A 462 -4.13 -22.29 19.17
N GLU A 463 -4.48 -23.49 18.70
CA GLU A 463 -3.50 -24.57 18.53
C GLU A 463 -2.46 -24.25 17.44
N MET A 464 -2.83 -23.53 16.37
CA MET A 464 -1.86 -22.99 15.40
C MET A 464 -0.81 -22.13 16.11
N SER A 465 -1.24 -21.23 17.00
CA SER A 465 -0.34 -20.37 17.78
C SER A 465 0.58 -21.17 18.71
N GLN A 466 0.05 -22.23 19.35
CA GLN A 466 0.85 -23.10 20.22
C GLN A 466 1.89 -23.90 19.41
N LEU A 467 1.55 -24.30 18.19
CA LEU A 467 2.49 -25.00 17.31
C LEU A 467 3.67 -24.08 16.93
N TYR A 468 3.42 -22.81 16.56
CA TYR A 468 4.50 -21.85 16.32
C TYR A 468 5.42 -21.69 17.53
N ARG A 469 4.87 -21.47 18.73
CA ARG A 469 5.67 -21.32 19.97
C ARG A 469 6.49 -22.55 20.29
N LYS A 470 5.97 -23.75 20.00
CA LYS A 470 6.68 -25.01 20.18
C LYS A 470 7.86 -25.15 19.21
N MET A 471 7.68 -24.75 17.94
CA MET A 471 8.72 -24.88 16.91
C MET A 471 9.77 -23.76 17.00
N ASP A 472 9.35 -22.56 17.40
CA ASP A 472 10.19 -21.37 17.44
C ASP A 472 9.94 -20.48 18.68
N PRO A 473 10.65 -20.72 19.77
CA PRO A 473 10.56 -19.87 20.95
C PRO A 473 11.30 -18.53 20.82
N THR A 474 11.93 -18.24 19.67
CA THR A 474 12.76 -17.05 19.44
C THR A 474 12.01 -15.92 18.71
N ARG A 475 10.77 -16.17 18.31
CA ARG A 475 9.89 -15.20 17.66
C ARG A 475 8.53 -15.14 18.37
N LEU A 476 7.86 -14.00 18.23
CA LEU A 476 6.53 -13.82 18.79
C LEU A 476 5.46 -14.36 17.84
N VAL A 477 4.26 -14.55 18.39
CA VAL A 477 3.10 -15.02 17.62
C VAL A 477 2.01 -13.95 17.62
N HIS A 478 1.45 -13.71 16.45
CA HIS A 478 0.41 -12.73 16.19
C HIS A 478 -0.88 -13.42 15.72
N TYR A 479 -1.99 -12.85 16.12
CA TYR A 479 -3.31 -13.06 15.54
C TYR A 479 -4.22 -11.87 15.90
N GLU A 480 -4.91 -11.30 14.91
CA GLU A 480 -5.73 -10.10 15.12
C GLU A 480 -7.09 -10.42 15.76
N GLY A 481 -7.68 -11.57 15.42
CA GLY A 481 -9.03 -11.96 15.85
C GLY A 481 -9.17 -12.32 17.33
N VAL A 482 -8.14 -12.13 18.17
CA VAL A 482 -8.26 -12.27 19.63
C VAL A 482 -9.29 -11.31 20.22
N ASN A 483 -9.59 -10.22 19.50
CA ASN A 483 -10.65 -9.29 19.87
C ASN A 483 -12.04 -9.93 19.82
N ASP A 484 -12.27 -10.79 18.84
CA ASP A 484 -13.56 -11.43 18.59
C ASP A 484 -13.80 -12.61 19.52
N ASP A 485 -12.74 -13.36 19.86
CA ASP A 485 -12.83 -14.52 20.74
C ASP A 485 -11.84 -14.46 21.92
N ARG A 486 -12.24 -13.81 22.98
CA ARG A 486 -11.44 -13.67 24.21
C ARG A 486 -11.27 -14.96 25.02
N ARG A 487 -11.92 -16.06 24.66
CA ARG A 487 -11.68 -17.38 25.28
C ARG A 487 -10.24 -17.81 25.09
N TYR A 488 -9.65 -17.43 23.95
CA TYR A 488 -8.30 -17.78 23.55
C TYR A 488 -7.39 -16.54 23.43
N ASN A 489 -7.46 -15.64 24.43
CA ASN A 489 -6.70 -14.39 24.39
C ASN A 489 -5.18 -14.59 24.22
N ASP A 490 -4.65 -15.73 24.65
CA ASP A 490 -3.22 -16.06 24.54
C ASP A 490 -2.82 -16.61 23.15
N THR A 491 -3.71 -16.60 22.18
CA THR A 491 -3.36 -16.87 20.76
C THR A 491 -2.33 -15.88 20.24
N SER A 492 -2.43 -14.60 20.59
CA SER A 492 -1.50 -13.56 20.20
C SER A 492 -0.68 -13.04 21.39
N ASP A 493 0.60 -12.72 21.16
CA ASP A 493 1.48 -12.09 22.16
C ASP A 493 1.25 -10.58 22.28
N MET A 494 0.55 -9.97 21.34
CA MET A 494 0.17 -8.57 21.32
C MET A 494 -1.35 -8.38 21.18
N GLU A 495 -1.87 -7.26 21.64
CA GLU A 495 -3.17 -6.79 21.22
C GLU A 495 -3.01 -6.26 19.80
N SER A 496 -3.74 -6.84 18.88
CA SER A 496 -3.74 -6.43 17.47
C SER A 496 -5.15 -6.14 17.04
N ARG A 497 -5.34 -5.04 16.35
CA ARG A 497 -6.64 -4.65 15.80
C ARG A 497 -6.47 -3.94 14.47
N MET A 498 -7.55 -3.89 13.75
CA MET A 498 -7.67 -3.19 12.47
C MET A 498 -8.41 -1.87 12.65
N TYR A 499 -7.96 -0.84 11.93
CA TYR A 499 -8.64 0.45 11.73
C TYR A 499 -9.10 1.16 13.02
N THR A 500 -8.43 0.89 14.12
CA THR A 500 -8.75 1.48 15.41
C THR A 500 -8.27 2.93 15.46
N THR A 501 -9.13 3.84 15.83
CA THR A 501 -8.77 5.25 15.95
C THR A 501 -7.78 5.49 17.10
N VAL A 502 -7.01 6.57 17.00
CA VAL A 502 -6.06 6.98 18.06
C VAL A 502 -6.72 7.09 19.44
N ASN A 503 -7.96 7.56 19.49
CA ASN A 503 -8.69 7.68 20.75
C ASN A 503 -9.07 6.32 21.34
N GLU A 504 -9.53 5.40 20.51
CA GLU A 504 -9.86 4.04 20.96
C GLU A 504 -8.61 3.29 21.45
N ILE A 505 -7.45 3.46 20.79
CA ILE A 505 -6.18 2.91 21.25
C ILE A 505 -5.85 3.44 22.66
N ARG A 506 -5.95 4.77 22.86
CA ARG A 506 -5.73 5.39 24.19
C ARG A 506 -6.70 4.83 25.24
N GLU A 507 -7.97 4.73 24.90
CA GLU A 507 -8.99 4.20 25.80
C GLU A 507 -8.74 2.72 26.16
N PHE A 508 -8.32 1.92 25.19
CA PHE A 508 -7.97 0.53 25.43
C PHE A 508 -6.77 0.42 26.36
N LEU A 509 -5.66 1.10 26.04
CA LEU A 509 -4.43 1.05 26.83
C LEU A 509 -4.56 1.68 28.23
N ALA A 510 -5.52 2.57 28.43
CA ALA A 510 -5.88 3.06 29.76
C ALA A 510 -6.53 1.99 30.64
N LYS A 511 -7.16 0.98 30.03
CA LYS A 511 -7.88 -0.11 30.73
C LYS A 511 -7.07 -1.41 30.80
N ASP A 512 -6.33 -1.74 29.77
CA ASP A 512 -5.57 -2.99 29.65
C ASP A 512 -4.16 -2.75 29.11
N ARG A 513 -3.17 -3.07 29.91
CA ARG A 513 -1.74 -2.92 29.62
C ARG A 513 -0.98 -4.26 29.69
N ARG A 514 -1.68 -5.37 29.55
CA ARG A 514 -1.06 -6.72 29.63
C ARG A 514 -0.24 -7.07 28.39
N LYS A 515 -0.57 -6.47 27.23
CA LYS A 515 0.09 -6.71 25.95
C LYS A 515 0.39 -5.39 25.25
N PRO A 516 1.46 -5.30 24.45
CA PRO A 516 1.67 -4.15 23.57
C PRO A 516 0.57 -4.10 22.51
N TYR A 517 0.31 -2.92 21.97
CA TYR A 517 -0.71 -2.70 20.97
C TYR A 517 -0.08 -2.44 19.60
N VAL A 518 -0.59 -3.11 18.57
CA VAL A 518 -0.23 -2.91 17.16
C VAL A 518 -1.50 -2.79 16.33
N CYS A 519 -1.55 -1.84 15.41
CA CYS A 519 -2.55 -1.87 14.34
C CYS A 519 -2.03 -2.73 13.20
N CYS A 520 -2.47 -3.99 13.09
CA CYS A 520 -2.06 -4.84 11.97
C CYS A 520 -2.57 -4.29 10.63
N GLU A 521 -3.64 -3.48 10.68
CA GLU A 521 -4.14 -2.69 9.56
C GLU A 521 -4.62 -1.33 10.07
N TYR A 522 -4.23 -0.26 9.37
CA TYR A 522 -4.68 1.10 9.65
C TYR A 522 -4.49 2.00 8.43
N ALA A 523 -5.03 3.22 8.49
CA ALA A 523 -4.90 4.22 7.44
C ALA A 523 -5.25 3.64 6.06
N HIS A 524 -6.50 3.11 5.95
CA HIS A 524 -6.99 2.48 4.73
C HIS A 524 -6.81 3.37 3.51
N ALA A 525 -5.90 2.97 2.62
CA ALA A 525 -5.36 3.86 1.60
C ALA A 525 -6.15 3.83 0.27
N MET A 526 -7.43 3.51 0.31
CA MET A 526 -8.31 3.47 -0.85
C MET A 526 -8.47 4.86 -1.48
N GLY A 527 -8.14 4.98 -2.78
CA GLY A 527 -8.22 6.23 -3.51
C GLY A 527 -7.48 7.39 -2.82
N ASN A 528 -8.13 8.54 -2.72
CA ASN A 528 -7.61 9.71 -2.02
C ASN A 528 -7.87 9.58 -0.50
N SER A 529 -6.83 9.31 0.28
CA SER A 529 -6.94 8.87 1.67
C SER A 529 -5.66 9.18 2.48
N CYS A 530 -5.38 8.42 3.53
CA CYS A 530 -4.24 8.61 4.45
C CYS A 530 -4.26 9.95 5.20
N GLY A 531 -5.44 10.53 5.43
CA GLY A 531 -5.60 11.68 6.30
C GLY A 531 -5.35 11.34 7.76
N ALA A 532 -4.85 12.30 8.52
CA ALA A 532 -4.56 12.18 9.96
C ALA A 532 -3.52 11.11 10.37
N MET A 533 -2.78 10.52 9.42
CA MET A 533 -1.76 9.51 9.68
C MET A 533 -0.71 9.95 10.72
N LYS A 534 -0.36 11.23 10.73
CA LYS A 534 0.57 11.80 11.70
C LYS A 534 0.15 11.55 13.15
N LYS A 535 -1.16 11.54 13.46
CA LYS A 535 -1.67 11.34 14.83
C LYS A 535 -1.29 9.96 15.39
N TYR A 536 -1.29 8.93 14.54
CA TYR A 536 -0.86 7.59 14.93
C TYR A 536 0.64 7.55 15.25
N MET A 537 1.46 8.23 14.44
CA MET A 537 2.90 8.27 14.68
C MET A 537 3.27 9.12 15.91
N ASP A 538 2.55 10.20 16.16
CA ASP A 538 2.70 10.98 17.40
C ASP A 538 2.34 10.11 18.61
N LEU A 539 1.29 9.29 18.52
CA LEU A 539 0.91 8.37 19.62
C LEU A 539 2.01 7.35 19.95
N THR A 540 2.80 6.89 18.97
CA THR A 540 3.92 5.97 19.25
C THR A 540 5.00 6.60 20.14
N GLU A 541 5.09 7.92 20.17
CA GLU A 541 6.02 8.67 21.04
C GLU A 541 5.43 8.99 22.42
N GLU A 542 4.11 9.17 22.48
CA GLU A 542 3.37 9.46 23.71
C GLU A 542 3.09 8.19 24.54
N GLU A 543 2.78 7.09 23.88
CA GLU A 543 2.37 5.83 24.50
C GLU A 543 3.32 4.69 24.11
N GLN A 544 4.14 4.26 25.04
CA GLN A 544 5.18 3.24 24.78
C GLN A 544 4.63 1.87 24.39
N MET A 545 3.43 1.54 24.86
CA MET A 545 2.81 0.25 24.50
C MET A 545 2.18 0.25 23.11
N PHE A 546 1.97 1.41 22.49
CA PHE A 546 1.58 1.47 21.10
C PHE A 546 2.83 1.42 20.22
N GLN A 547 3.04 0.30 19.55
CA GLN A 547 4.27 0.04 18.79
C GLN A 547 4.09 0.14 17.28
N GLY A 548 3.18 1.01 16.83
CA GLY A 548 2.96 1.32 15.42
C GLY A 548 1.96 0.41 14.74
N GLY A 549 2.07 0.27 13.42
CA GLY A 549 1.13 -0.49 12.62
C GLY A 549 1.55 -0.65 11.16
N PHE A 550 0.62 -1.24 10.39
CA PHE A 550 0.81 -1.58 8.98
C PHE A 550 -0.30 -0.95 8.15
N ILE A 551 0.04 -0.05 7.24
CA ILE A 551 -0.94 0.59 6.35
C ILE A 551 -1.62 -0.48 5.49
N TRP A 552 -2.92 -0.40 5.32
CA TRP A 552 -3.66 -1.16 4.33
C TRP A 552 -3.87 -0.33 3.07
N ASP A 553 -3.26 -0.61 1.89
CA ASP A 553 -2.17 -1.57 1.73
C ASP A 553 -1.05 -0.95 0.87
N TYR A 554 -0.13 -1.78 0.37
CA TYR A 554 1.02 -1.31 -0.39
C TYR A 554 0.67 -0.97 -1.84
N ILE A 555 -0.08 -1.84 -2.55
CA ILE A 555 -0.28 -1.73 -3.99
C ILE A 555 -1.73 -1.99 -4.42
N ASP A 556 -2.26 -1.11 -5.28
CA ASP A 556 -3.57 -1.35 -5.89
C ASP A 556 -3.60 -2.71 -6.60
N GLN A 557 -4.54 -3.57 -6.22
CA GLN A 557 -4.85 -4.77 -6.99
C GLN A 557 -5.75 -4.37 -8.17
N SER A 558 -5.14 -4.12 -9.30
CA SER A 558 -5.82 -3.76 -10.54
C SER A 558 -5.12 -4.41 -11.74
N ILE A 559 -5.86 -4.80 -12.74
CA ILE A 559 -5.38 -5.58 -13.89
C ILE A 559 -5.46 -4.73 -15.15
N TYR A 560 -4.43 -4.77 -16.00
CA TYR A 560 -4.48 -4.13 -17.31
C TYR A 560 -5.57 -4.72 -18.20
N LYS A 561 -6.46 -3.87 -18.65
CA LYS A 561 -7.51 -4.19 -19.61
C LYS A 561 -7.58 -3.12 -20.69
N LYS A 562 -8.16 -3.43 -21.83
CA LYS A 562 -8.41 -2.47 -22.92
C LYS A 562 -9.88 -2.16 -23.01
N ASP A 563 -10.18 -0.88 -23.13
CA ASP A 563 -11.53 -0.41 -23.43
C ASP A 563 -11.95 -0.84 -24.85
N ARG A 564 -13.19 -0.53 -25.22
CA ARG A 564 -13.73 -0.85 -26.55
C ARG A 564 -12.97 -0.20 -27.72
N TYR A 565 -12.12 0.77 -27.46
CA TYR A 565 -11.29 1.47 -28.44
C TYR A 565 -9.83 1.02 -28.45
N GLY A 566 -9.49 0.05 -27.58
CA GLY A 566 -8.14 -0.48 -27.45
C GLY A 566 -7.22 0.34 -26.56
N LYS A 567 -7.74 1.33 -25.81
CA LYS A 567 -6.97 2.10 -24.82
C LYS A 567 -6.86 1.30 -23.52
N GLU A 568 -5.66 1.21 -23.00
CA GLU A 568 -5.39 0.51 -21.73
C GLU A 568 -5.90 1.32 -20.53
N PHE A 569 -6.41 0.59 -19.54
CA PHE A 569 -6.81 1.11 -18.25
C PHE A 569 -6.59 0.07 -17.16
N GLN A 570 -6.61 0.50 -15.89
CA GLN A 570 -6.57 -0.39 -14.74
C GLN A 570 -7.98 -0.82 -14.40
N ALA A 571 -8.26 -2.11 -14.60
CA ALA A 571 -9.55 -2.74 -14.34
C ALA A 571 -9.60 -3.30 -12.91
N TYR A 572 -10.80 -3.30 -12.34
CA TYR A 572 -11.09 -3.80 -11.00
C TYR A 572 -12.31 -4.74 -11.02
N GLY A 573 -12.79 -5.19 -9.86
CA GLY A 573 -13.93 -6.11 -9.75
C GLY A 573 -15.18 -5.61 -10.50
N GLY A 574 -15.86 -6.50 -11.23
CA GLY A 574 -16.98 -6.22 -12.11
C GLY A 574 -16.59 -5.97 -13.57
N ASP A 575 -15.37 -5.54 -13.83
CA ASP A 575 -14.90 -5.31 -15.21
C ASP A 575 -14.69 -6.61 -16.01
N PHE A 576 -14.70 -7.73 -15.34
CA PHE A 576 -14.51 -9.07 -15.92
C PHE A 576 -15.84 -9.87 -15.99
N ASP A 577 -16.98 -9.18 -15.82
CA ASP A 577 -18.30 -9.80 -15.67
C ASP A 577 -18.38 -10.74 -14.45
N ASP A 578 -17.52 -10.49 -13.46
CA ASP A 578 -17.36 -11.24 -12.24
C ASP A 578 -18.39 -10.82 -11.19
N HIS A 579 -19.21 -11.77 -10.75
CA HIS A 579 -20.17 -11.58 -9.67
C HIS A 579 -20.34 -12.89 -8.89
N PRO A 580 -20.37 -12.78 -7.52
CA PRO A 580 -20.27 -11.57 -6.70
C PRO A 580 -18.92 -10.86 -6.84
N CYS A 581 -18.91 -9.53 -6.60
CA CYS A 581 -17.67 -8.74 -6.61
C CYS A 581 -17.80 -7.49 -5.73
N ASP A 582 -16.66 -6.94 -5.32
CA ASP A 582 -16.57 -5.75 -4.47
C ASP A 582 -15.93 -4.54 -5.20
N TYR A 583 -16.03 -4.53 -6.52
CA TYR A 583 -15.66 -3.42 -7.40
C TYR A 583 -14.24 -2.88 -7.14
N ASN A 584 -14.08 -1.56 -7.01
CA ASN A 584 -12.79 -0.89 -6.80
C ASN A 584 -12.27 -0.98 -5.36
N PHE A 585 -12.88 -1.78 -4.50
CA PHE A 585 -12.39 -1.98 -3.13
C PHE A 585 -10.99 -2.62 -3.09
N SER A 586 -10.54 -3.20 -4.20
CA SER A 586 -9.16 -3.68 -4.40
C SER A 586 -8.11 -2.59 -4.60
N GLY A 587 -8.52 -1.31 -4.70
CA GLY A 587 -7.65 -0.17 -4.97
C GLY A 587 -7.20 0.56 -3.70
N ASN A 588 -6.46 -0.12 -2.83
CA ASN A 588 -6.07 0.37 -1.51
C ASN A 588 -4.60 0.79 -1.42
N GLY A 589 -3.88 0.78 -2.53
CA GLY A 589 -2.43 0.94 -2.54
C GLY A 589 -1.96 2.37 -2.24
N ILE A 590 -0.87 2.48 -1.45
CA ILE A 590 -0.05 3.70 -1.43
C ILE A 590 0.84 3.80 -2.68
N VAL A 591 0.88 2.72 -3.47
CA VAL A 591 1.51 2.59 -4.78
C VAL A 591 0.44 2.18 -5.78
N TYR A 592 0.45 2.78 -6.97
CA TYR A 592 -0.45 2.40 -8.05
C TYR A 592 -0.14 1.00 -8.60
N GLY A 593 -1.16 0.24 -8.98
CA GLY A 593 -1.01 -1.11 -9.52
C GLY A 593 -0.12 -1.18 -10.76
N GLY A 594 -0.46 -0.49 -11.82
CA GLY A 594 0.14 -0.60 -13.14
C GLY A 594 1.66 -0.55 -13.19
N GLU A 595 2.24 0.64 -13.18
CA GLU A 595 3.70 0.83 -13.23
C GLU A 595 4.38 0.76 -11.86
N ARG A 596 3.64 0.52 -10.78
CA ARG A 596 4.14 0.45 -9.40
C ARG A 596 4.81 1.75 -8.95
N ASP A 597 4.26 2.88 -9.36
CA ASP A 597 4.74 4.20 -8.95
C ASP A 597 4.05 4.64 -7.67
N ALA A 598 4.79 5.35 -6.82
CA ALA A 598 4.23 5.91 -5.59
C ALA A 598 3.07 6.86 -5.90
N SER A 599 1.97 6.72 -5.18
CA SER A 599 0.86 7.68 -5.24
C SER A 599 1.18 8.93 -4.41
N PRO A 600 0.43 10.03 -4.57
CA PRO A 600 0.66 11.25 -3.79
C PRO A 600 0.61 11.06 -2.26
N LYS A 601 -0.08 10.02 -1.79
CA LYS A 601 -0.13 9.64 -0.35
C LYS A 601 1.24 9.31 0.22
N MET A 602 2.16 8.82 -0.61
CA MET A 602 3.50 8.42 -0.19
C MET A 602 4.32 9.58 0.39
N GLN A 603 4.06 10.83 -0.02
CA GLN A 603 4.70 12.01 0.56
C GLN A 603 4.42 12.13 2.06
N GLU A 604 3.18 11.88 2.49
CA GLU A 604 2.79 11.87 3.89
C GLU A 604 3.39 10.67 4.64
N VAL A 605 3.30 9.47 4.04
CA VAL A 605 3.88 8.25 4.60
C VAL A 605 5.37 8.41 4.88
N LYS A 606 6.13 8.92 3.90
CA LYS A 606 7.58 9.15 4.03
C LYS A 606 7.91 10.05 5.21
N PHE A 607 7.18 11.14 5.38
CA PHE A 607 7.40 12.09 6.47
C PHE A 607 7.01 11.51 7.82
N CYS A 608 5.84 10.91 7.90
CA CYS A 608 5.35 10.30 9.14
C CYS A 608 6.28 9.18 9.64
N TYR A 609 6.88 8.44 8.72
CA TYR A 609 7.76 7.32 9.02
C TYR A 609 9.25 7.68 9.18
N GLN A 610 9.64 8.93 8.98
CA GLN A 610 11.05 9.33 9.15
C GLN A 610 11.59 9.07 10.56
N ASN A 611 12.83 8.63 10.64
CA ASN A 611 13.52 8.32 11.91
C ASN A 611 14.23 9.51 12.53
N ILE A 612 14.28 10.65 11.85
CA ILE A 612 14.84 11.90 12.40
C ILE A 612 13.74 12.94 12.37
N SER A 613 13.30 13.38 13.54
CA SER A 613 12.35 14.48 13.68
C SER A 613 13.10 15.78 13.87
N ILE A 614 12.69 16.83 13.18
CA ILE A 614 13.42 18.10 13.15
C ILE A 614 12.41 19.23 13.34
N ASP A 615 12.47 19.89 14.49
CA ASP A 615 11.72 21.12 14.75
C ASP A 615 12.61 22.31 14.43
N VAL A 616 12.31 22.99 13.31
CA VAL A 616 13.14 24.08 12.76
C VAL A 616 12.59 25.42 13.17
N GLN A 617 13.44 26.23 13.80
CA GLN A 617 13.20 27.62 14.12
C GLN A 617 14.02 28.53 13.17
N LYS A 618 14.03 29.85 13.46
CA LYS A 618 14.69 30.82 12.55
C LYS A 618 16.20 30.57 12.36
N ASP A 619 16.92 30.23 13.43
CA ASP A 619 18.38 30.10 13.47
C ASP A 619 18.85 28.83 14.19
N LYS A 620 17.94 28.01 14.68
CA LYS A 620 18.25 26.77 15.38
C LYS A 620 17.23 25.68 15.03
N ALA A 621 17.59 24.44 15.30
CA ALA A 621 16.69 23.32 15.18
C ALA A 621 16.87 22.35 16.35
N VAL A 622 15.78 21.73 16.77
CA VAL A 622 15.81 20.55 17.65
C VAL A 622 15.79 19.32 16.78
N VAL A 623 16.87 18.55 16.81
CA VAL A 623 17.00 17.30 16.06
C VAL A 623 16.84 16.14 17.05
N LYS A 624 15.80 15.33 16.86
CA LYS A 624 15.52 14.12 17.62
C LYS A 624 15.79 12.90 16.75
N ASN A 625 16.76 12.11 17.15
CA ASN A 625 17.12 10.88 16.49
C ASN A 625 16.28 9.72 17.05
N LYS A 626 15.37 9.18 16.25
CA LYS A 626 14.49 8.04 16.59
C LYS A 626 15.04 6.71 16.08
N ASN A 627 16.19 6.71 15.38
CA ASN A 627 16.87 5.47 15.04
C ASN A 627 17.24 4.71 16.31
N LEU A 628 17.20 3.40 16.25
CA LEU A 628 17.52 2.51 17.36
C LEU A 628 19.04 2.33 17.52
N PHE A 629 19.76 2.33 16.40
CA PHE A 629 21.17 1.91 16.35
C PHE A 629 22.08 2.90 15.64
N VAL A 630 21.55 3.78 14.79
CA VAL A 630 22.35 4.63 13.90
C VAL A 630 22.38 6.08 14.40
N ASN A 631 23.59 6.65 14.50
CA ASN A 631 23.79 8.07 14.77
C ASN A 631 23.45 8.92 13.53
N THR A 632 22.97 10.16 13.73
CA THR A 632 22.62 11.05 12.61
C THR A 632 23.83 11.46 11.78
N ASP A 633 25.04 11.35 12.27
CA ASP A 633 26.26 11.64 11.52
C ASP A 633 26.55 10.65 10.37
N THR A 634 25.82 9.53 10.32
CA THR A 634 25.79 8.63 9.16
C THR A 634 25.21 9.32 7.92
N PHE A 635 24.38 10.35 8.11
CA PHE A 635 23.76 11.10 7.03
C PHE A 635 24.44 12.46 6.81
N ALA A 636 24.36 12.96 5.58
CA ALA A 636 24.72 14.34 5.28
C ALA A 636 23.58 15.26 5.66
N CYS A 637 23.85 16.26 6.47
CA CYS A 637 22.88 17.30 6.82
C CYS A 637 23.10 18.55 5.96
N VAL A 638 22.01 19.10 5.44
CA VAL A 638 22.00 20.31 4.61
C VAL A 638 20.93 21.26 5.11
N VAL A 639 21.30 22.55 5.24
CA VAL A 639 20.40 23.64 5.62
C VAL A 639 20.14 24.50 4.38
N LEU A 640 18.87 24.61 3.98
CA LEU A 640 18.41 25.45 2.87
C LEU A 640 17.62 26.64 3.42
N LEU A 641 18.03 27.85 3.06
CA LEU A 641 17.29 29.08 3.33
C LEU A 641 16.69 29.61 2.02
N GLU A 642 15.38 29.82 2.05
CA GLU A 642 14.63 30.39 0.93
C GLU A 642 13.89 31.64 1.34
N LYS A 643 13.65 32.53 0.37
CA LYS A 643 12.75 33.68 0.51
C LYS A 643 11.69 33.60 -0.57
N GLU A 644 10.42 33.52 -0.15
CA GLU A 644 9.27 33.43 -1.09
C GLU A 644 9.47 32.33 -2.15
N GLY A 645 9.97 31.16 -1.69
CA GLY A 645 10.28 29.99 -2.54
C GLY A 645 11.52 30.14 -3.44
N LYS A 646 12.31 31.21 -3.26
CA LYS A 646 13.57 31.38 -4.01
C LYS A 646 14.74 31.06 -3.09
N LYS A 647 15.58 30.14 -3.52
CA LYS A 647 16.80 29.75 -2.81
C LYS A 647 17.72 30.95 -2.61
N LEU A 648 18.03 31.26 -1.37
CA LEU A 648 19.02 32.25 -0.98
C LEU A 648 20.36 31.60 -0.65
N LYS A 649 20.35 30.53 0.11
CA LYS A 649 21.57 29.88 0.60
C LYS A 649 21.30 28.38 0.85
N GLU A 650 22.30 27.57 0.54
CA GLU A 650 22.32 26.15 0.92
C GLU A 650 23.69 25.85 1.54
N VAL A 651 23.70 25.27 2.76
CA VAL A 651 24.93 25.08 3.52
C VAL A 651 24.94 23.67 4.09
N PRO A 652 26.01 22.89 3.88
CA PRO A 652 26.21 21.65 4.59
C PRO A 652 26.47 21.93 6.05
N MET A 653 26.02 21.01 6.91
CA MET A 653 26.20 21.06 8.35
C MET A 653 26.49 19.66 8.88
N GLU A 654 27.37 19.54 9.85
CA GLU A 654 27.55 18.27 10.56
C GLU A 654 26.69 18.24 11.81
N VAL A 655 25.90 17.18 11.94
CA VAL A 655 24.99 16.96 13.04
C VAL A 655 25.18 15.53 13.54
N SER A 656 25.67 15.42 14.80
CA SER A 656 25.79 14.15 15.48
C SER A 656 24.84 14.11 16.66
N VAL A 657 23.85 13.23 16.58
CA VAL A 657 22.87 12.94 17.64
C VAL A 657 22.79 11.43 17.81
N GLU A 658 23.08 10.98 19.00
CA GLU A 658 23.05 9.55 19.33
C GLU A 658 21.66 8.94 19.13
N PRO A 659 21.58 7.63 18.88
CA PRO A 659 20.30 6.92 18.81
C PRO A 659 19.41 7.20 20.03
N LEU A 660 18.11 7.36 19.81
CA LEU A 660 17.09 7.61 20.85
C LEU A 660 17.38 8.84 21.72
N SER A 661 18.04 9.85 21.15
CA SER A 661 18.34 11.11 21.85
C SER A 661 17.96 12.33 21.02
N GLU A 662 18.04 13.52 21.65
CA GLU A 662 17.77 14.79 20.98
C GLU A 662 18.85 15.82 21.27
N LYS A 663 19.02 16.80 20.38
CA LYS A 663 19.97 17.88 20.50
C LYS A 663 19.46 19.12 19.79
N THR A 664 19.57 20.26 20.47
CA THR A 664 19.42 21.57 19.83
C THR A 664 20.71 21.95 19.13
N VAL A 665 20.61 22.34 17.85
CA VAL A 665 21.74 22.75 17.01
C VAL A 665 21.51 24.16 16.48
N GLU A 666 22.56 24.98 16.48
CA GLU A 666 22.55 26.30 15.83
C GLU A 666 22.70 26.10 14.31
N LEU A 667 21.86 26.76 13.52
CA LEU A 667 21.90 26.64 12.06
C LEU A 667 22.96 27.59 11.46
N PRO A 668 23.72 27.20 10.43
CA PRO A 668 24.79 28.02 9.84
C PRO A 668 24.26 29.11 8.91
N ILE A 669 23.15 29.73 9.31
CA ILE A 669 22.46 30.81 8.59
C ILE A 669 22.15 31.95 9.53
N ALA A 670 22.15 33.19 9.03
CA ALA A 670 21.73 34.35 9.82
C ALA A 670 20.21 34.55 9.69
N VAL A 671 19.58 34.97 10.80
CA VAL A 671 18.18 35.42 10.77
C VAL A 671 18.07 36.62 9.83
N GLN A 672 17.13 36.53 8.91
CA GLN A 672 16.91 37.58 7.89
C GLN A 672 16.09 38.73 8.48
N THR A 673 16.43 39.96 8.09
CA THR A 673 15.81 41.22 8.56
C THR A 673 15.10 41.99 7.46
N LEU A 674 15.28 41.61 6.21
CA LEU A 674 14.56 42.21 5.07
C LEU A 674 13.14 41.66 5.01
N PRO A 675 12.15 42.50 4.70
CA PRO A 675 10.76 42.06 4.56
C PRO A 675 10.58 40.90 3.60
N GLY A 676 9.70 39.94 3.96
CA GLY A 676 9.34 38.77 3.16
C GLY A 676 9.13 37.53 4.01
N GLU A 677 8.60 36.48 3.41
CA GLU A 677 8.43 35.17 4.01
C GLU A 677 9.66 34.30 3.76
N TYR A 678 10.19 33.69 4.81
CA TYR A 678 11.36 32.86 4.77
C TYR A 678 11.05 31.44 5.19
N ALA A 679 11.58 30.48 4.45
CA ALA A 679 11.55 29.06 4.80
C ALA A 679 12.99 28.57 5.06
N VAL A 680 13.16 27.87 6.17
CA VAL A 680 14.40 27.19 6.54
C VAL A 680 14.12 25.70 6.56
N THR A 681 14.75 24.95 5.67
CA THR A 681 14.65 23.51 5.60
C THR A 681 15.94 22.87 6.05
N VAL A 682 15.85 21.93 7.00
CA VAL A 682 16.96 21.08 7.41
C VAL A 682 16.68 19.69 6.89
N SER A 683 17.61 19.13 6.11
CA SER A 683 17.44 17.88 5.38
C SER A 683 18.58 16.92 5.67
N PHE A 684 18.26 15.68 6.03
CA PHE A 684 19.22 14.59 6.16
C PHE A 684 19.17 13.70 4.93
N ARG A 685 20.36 13.40 4.36
CA ARG A 685 20.48 12.72 3.06
C ARG A 685 21.52 11.62 3.13
N LEU A 686 21.38 10.58 2.30
CA LEU A 686 22.40 9.54 2.18
C LEU A 686 23.74 10.15 1.77
N LYS A 687 24.84 9.77 2.47
CA LYS A 687 26.22 10.15 2.15
C LYS A 687 26.78 9.39 0.96
N GLU A 688 26.34 8.13 0.78
CA GLU A 688 26.83 7.21 -0.23
C GLU A 688 25.65 6.45 -0.87
N ASP A 689 25.90 5.74 -1.96
CA ASP A 689 24.93 4.84 -2.56
C ASP A 689 24.71 3.63 -1.65
N THR A 690 23.47 3.21 -1.52
CA THR A 690 23.06 1.97 -0.84
C THR A 690 22.39 1.05 -1.87
N VAL A 691 22.02 -0.17 -1.47
CA VAL A 691 21.26 -1.09 -2.35
C VAL A 691 19.90 -0.54 -2.75
N TRP A 692 19.32 0.38 -1.97
CA TRP A 692 17.98 0.94 -2.18
C TRP A 692 17.95 2.44 -2.51
N GLY A 693 19.06 3.18 -2.37
CA GLY A 693 19.06 4.63 -2.55
C GLY A 693 20.38 5.18 -3.04
N LYS A 694 20.32 6.27 -3.81
CA LYS A 694 21.49 6.98 -4.28
C LYS A 694 21.95 8.05 -3.31
N ARG A 695 23.24 8.37 -3.30
CA ARG A 695 23.80 9.50 -2.57
C ARG A 695 22.96 10.75 -2.80
N GLY A 696 22.64 11.45 -1.72
CA GLY A 696 21.80 12.64 -1.75
C GLY A 696 20.30 12.38 -1.62
N HIS A 697 19.86 11.11 -1.60
CA HIS A 697 18.45 10.78 -1.29
C HIS A 697 18.08 11.28 0.10
N GLU A 698 17.00 12.07 0.20
CA GLU A 698 16.50 12.62 1.46
C GLU A 698 15.77 11.55 2.27
N VAL A 699 16.25 11.29 3.48
CA VAL A 699 15.65 10.35 4.42
C VAL A 699 14.79 11.04 5.47
N ALA A 700 15.08 12.30 5.78
CA ALA A 700 14.28 13.09 6.70
C ALA A 700 14.45 14.58 6.44
N PHE A 701 13.42 15.35 6.77
CA PHE A 701 13.49 16.79 6.77
C PHE A 701 12.61 17.41 7.85
N GLY A 702 12.90 18.67 8.17
CA GLY A 702 12.01 19.58 8.88
C GLY A 702 12.09 20.95 8.24
N GLN A 703 10.97 21.68 8.24
CA GLN A 703 10.92 23.05 7.70
C GLN A 703 10.27 24.00 8.68
N GLY A 704 10.93 25.11 8.96
CA GLY A 704 10.39 26.25 9.74
C GLY A 704 10.14 27.44 8.82
N VAL A 705 9.00 28.11 9.00
CA VAL A 705 8.62 29.29 8.22
C VAL A 705 8.45 30.48 9.14
N TYR A 706 8.99 31.63 8.74
CA TYR A 706 8.81 32.89 9.48
C TYR A 706 8.68 34.08 8.52
N GLU A 707 7.98 35.09 8.94
CA GLU A 707 7.77 36.32 8.19
C GLU A 707 8.51 37.51 8.84
N VAL A 708 9.02 38.37 7.99
CA VAL A 708 9.52 39.69 8.35
C VAL A 708 8.62 40.73 7.71
N GLU A 709 7.89 41.47 8.54
CA GLU A 709 6.90 42.44 8.09
C GLU A 709 7.50 43.55 7.21
N ALA A 710 6.80 43.94 6.18
CA ALA A 710 7.11 45.13 5.39
C ALA A 710 6.39 46.34 5.96
N PRO A 711 7.03 47.53 6.02
CA PRO A 711 6.31 48.75 6.28
C PRO A 711 5.25 48.98 5.17
N ALA A 712 4.03 49.30 5.57
CA ALA A 712 2.93 49.56 4.64
C ALA A 712 3.33 50.63 3.61
N LYS A 713 3.36 50.27 2.33
CA LYS A 713 3.52 51.25 1.23
C LYS A 713 2.15 51.69 0.77
N ALA A 714 1.86 52.94 0.88
CA ALA A 714 0.72 53.54 0.21
C ALA A 714 1.04 53.70 -1.28
N GLU A 715 0.53 52.79 -2.10
CA GLU A 715 0.57 52.96 -3.55
C GLU A 715 -0.58 53.90 -3.98
N LYS A 716 -0.31 54.80 -4.92
CA LYS A 716 -1.39 55.62 -5.53
C LYS A 716 -2.29 54.69 -6.34
N PRO A 717 -3.60 54.73 -6.16
CA PRO A 717 -4.51 53.94 -6.94
C PRO A 717 -4.40 54.23 -8.44
N ALA A 718 -4.31 53.19 -9.24
CA ALA A 718 -4.33 53.30 -10.69
C ALA A 718 -5.73 53.78 -11.15
N LYS A 719 -5.81 54.54 -12.23
CA LYS A 719 -7.09 55.09 -12.72
C LYS A 719 -7.92 54.02 -13.42
N PHE A 720 -9.23 54.07 -13.23
CA PHE A 720 -10.20 53.26 -13.97
C PHE A 720 -11.42 54.08 -14.36
N GLU A 721 -12.18 53.57 -15.33
CA GLU A 721 -13.44 54.15 -15.82
C GLU A 721 -14.59 53.20 -15.49
N VAL A 722 -15.72 53.75 -15.05
CA VAL A 722 -16.96 53.00 -14.78
C VAL A 722 -17.95 53.27 -15.89
N ILE A 723 -18.52 52.22 -16.47
CA ILE A 723 -19.50 52.26 -17.53
C ILE A 723 -20.79 51.64 -17.02
N ARG A 724 -21.84 52.43 -16.96
CA ARG A 724 -23.17 52.01 -16.51
C ARG A 724 -24.14 51.88 -17.69
N SER A 725 -24.80 50.72 -17.76
CA SER A 725 -25.86 50.43 -18.71
C SER A 725 -27.11 49.94 -17.96
N ASN A 726 -28.17 49.59 -18.68
CA ASN A 726 -29.43 49.15 -18.06
C ASN A 726 -29.37 47.81 -17.36
N HIS A 727 -28.49 46.94 -17.85
CA HIS A 727 -28.39 45.53 -17.37
C HIS A 727 -26.97 45.12 -17.09
N ASP A 728 -25.99 45.86 -17.51
CA ASP A 728 -24.59 45.55 -17.37
C ASP A 728 -23.81 46.72 -16.77
N PHE A 729 -22.77 46.34 -16.01
CA PHE A 729 -21.88 47.29 -15.35
C PHE A 729 -20.45 46.98 -15.76
N GLY A 730 -19.76 47.95 -16.37
CA GLY A 730 -18.39 47.77 -16.84
C GLY A 730 -17.39 48.56 -16.00
N VAL A 731 -16.18 48.00 -15.87
CA VAL A 731 -15.02 48.70 -15.31
C VAL A 731 -13.87 48.51 -16.27
N ARG A 732 -13.26 49.62 -16.70
CA ARG A 732 -12.16 49.62 -17.70
C ARG A 732 -10.96 50.35 -17.15
N GLY A 733 -9.78 49.77 -17.37
CA GLY A 733 -8.48 50.37 -17.12
C GLY A 733 -7.58 50.35 -18.35
N GLU A 734 -6.31 50.65 -18.19
CA GLU A 734 -5.34 50.69 -19.29
C GLU A 734 -5.21 49.36 -20.03
N ASN A 735 -5.16 48.25 -19.28
CA ASN A 735 -4.90 46.91 -19.81
C ASN A 735 -6.02 45.89 -19.60
N PHE A 736 -7.17 46.35 -19.06
CA PHE A 736 -8.28 45.44 -18.74
C PHE A 736 -9.64 46.05 -19.06
N ASP A 737 -10.61 45.15 -19.22
CA ASP A 737 -12.03 45.46 -19.39
C ASP A 737 -12.83 44.37 -18.70
N VAL A 738 -13.67 44.77 -17.75
CA VAL A 738 -14.49 43.87 -16.90
C VAL A 738 -15.94 44.19 -17.11
N MET A 739 -16.80 43.17 -17.21
CA MET A 739 -18.24 43.33 -17.34
C MET A 739 -18.97 42.44 -16.32
N PHE A 740 -19.86 43.05 -15.60
CA PHE A 740 -20.82 42.40 -14.69
C PHE A 740 -22.22 42.49 -15.29
N SER A 741 -23.04 41.48 -15.07
CA SER A 741 -24.38 41.44 -15.64
C SER A 741 -25.45 41.17 -14.56
N ASP A 742 -26.48 42.03 -14.53
CA ASP A 742 -27.67 41.83 -13.68
C ASP A 742 -28.47 40.63 -14.15
N LEU A 743 -28.60 40.43 -15.46
CA LEU A 743 -29.40 39.35 -16.03
C LEU A 743 -28.79 37.98 -15.83
N ASN A 744 -27.44 37.89 -15.90
CA ASN A 744 -26.72 36.65 -15.77
C ASN A 744 -26.17 36.41 -14.35
N GLY A 745 -26.20 37.48 -13.51
CA GLY A 745 -25.87 37.37 -12.09
C GLY A 745 -24.44 37.08 -11.78
N GLY A 746 -23.51 37.90 -12.30
CA GLY A 746 -22.08 37.74 -11.98
C GLY A 746 -21.16 38.43 -12.96
N LEU A 747 -19.88 38.14 -12.84
CA LEU A 747 -18.77 38.57 -13.71
C LEU A 747 -18.85 37.77 -15.03
N VAL A 748 -19.34 38.41 -16.11
CA VAL A 748 -19.60 37.75 -17.39
C VAL A 748 -18.42 37.85 -18.35
N SER A 749 -17.55 38.83 -18.16
CA SER A 749 -16.33 39.01 -18.98
C SER A 749 -15.21 39.62 -18.16
N TYR A 750 -14.06 39.07 -18.30
CA TYR A 750 -12.80 39.62 -17.81
C TYR A 750 -11.74 39.55 -18.92
N ARG A 751 -11.52 40.66 -19.55
CA ARG A 751 -10.50 40.79 -20.61
C ARG A 751 -9.26 41.47 -20.05
N TYR A 752 -8.11 40.82 -20.25
CA TYR A 752 -6.80 41.36 -19.87
C TYR A 752 -5.87 41.36 -21.06
N GLY A 753 -5.21 42.49 -21.37
CA GLY A 753 -4.41 42.60 -22.57
C GLY A 753 -5.21 42.28 -23.85
N GLY A 754 -6.50 42.56 -23.88
CA GLY A 754 -7.38 42.34 -25.03
C GLY A 754 -7.87 40.87 -25.20
N VAL A 755 -7.54 39.95 -24.30
CA VAL A 755 -7.93 38.52 -24.35
C VAL A 755 -8.94 38.22 -23.23
N GLU A 756 -10.02 37.49 -23.56
CA GLU A 756 -10.98 36.96 -22.59
C GLU A 756 -10.32 35.88 -21.76
N MET A 757 -10.34 36.04 -20.43
CA MET A 757 -9.65 35.18 -19.49
C MET A 757 -10.54 34.09 -18.91
N ILE A 758 -11.87 34.30 -18.84
CA ILE A 758 -12.79 33.35 -18.23
C ILE A 758 -13.75 32.76 -19.28
N LYS A 759 -14.13 31.50 -19.08
CA LYS A 759 -15.11 30.80 -19.94
C LYS A 759 -16.43 30.55 -19.23
N MET A 760 -16.52 30.90 -17.97
CA MET A 760 -17.71 30.76 -17.13
C MET A 760 -17.72 31.90 -16.12
N ILE A 761 -18.91 32.34 -15.74
CA ILE A 761 -19.08 33.21 -14.58
C ILE A 761 -18.50 32.50 -13.36
N PRO A 762 -17.54 33.11 -12.64
CA PRO A 762 -17.05 32.52 -11.40
C PRO A 762 -18.18 32.26 -10.41
N LYS A 763 -18.23 31.06 -9.85
CA LYS A 763 -19.34 30.62 -8.99
C LYS A 763 -18.87 30.23 -7.62
N PRO A 764 -19.60 30.56 -6.55
CA PRO A 764 -19.42 29.86 -5.28
C PRO A 764 -19.50 28.35 -5.46
N ASN A 765 -18.62 27.63 -4.83
CA ASN A 765 -18.55 26.16 -4.84
C ASN A 765 -18.47 25.63 -3.42
N PHE A 766 -19.32 24.66 -3.10
CA PHE A 766 -19.47 24.04 -1.78
C PHE A 766 -19.29 22.53 -1.83
N TRP A 767 -18.89 22.00 -2.99
CA TRP A 767 -18.84 20.58 -3.28
C TRP A 767 -17.48 20.19 -3.87
N ARG A 768 -16.98 19.03 -3.46
CA ARG A 768 -15.91 18.32 -4.12
C ARG A 768 -16.42 17.01 -4.70
N ALA A 769 -15.71 16.43 -5.67
CA ALA A 769 -16.00 15.06 -6.08
C ALA A 769 -15.78 14.11 -4.88
N PRO A 770 -16.79 13.29 -4.52
CA PRO A 770 -16.61 12.36 -3.41
C PRO A 770 -15.43 11.45 -3.63
N ILE A 771 -14.61 11.28 -2.61
CA ILE A 771 -13.56 10.28 -2.56
C ILE A 771 -14.15 8.95 -2.05
N ASP A 772 -13.37 7.86 -2.15
CA ASP A 772 -13.85 6.54 -1.69
C ASP A 772 -14.26 6.57 -0.21
N ASN A 773 -13.51 7.25 0.66
CA ASN A 773 -13.86 7.44 2.07
C ASN A 773 -15.16 8.25 2.26
N ASP A 774 -15.39 9.26 1.43
CA ASP A 774 -16.65 10.03 1.45
C ASP A 774 -17.83 9.12 1.08
N CYS A 775 -17.67 8.27 0.08
CA CYS A 775 -18.70 7.31 -0.33
C CYS A 775 -18.98 6.27 0.77
N GLY A 776 -17.94 5.67 1.33
CA GLY A 776 -18.04 4.69 2.41
C GLY A 776 -18.70 5.25 3.68
N SER A 777 -18.43 6.52 4.01
CA SER A 777 -19.05 7.21 5.14
C SER A 777 -20.44 7.80 4.82
N LEU A 778 -20.99 7.55 3.64
CA LEU A 778 -22.25 8.08 3.16
C LEU A 778 -22.30 9.63 3.11
N MET A 779 -21.16 10.29 2.94
CA MET A 779 -21.08 11.75 2.84
C MET A 779 -21.99 12.32 1.72
N PRO A 780 -22.01 11.72 0.52
CA PRO A 780 -22.90 12.19 -0.55
C PRO A 780 -24.38 12.18 -0.17
N MET A 781 -24.81 11.21 0.63
CA MET A 781 -26.18 11.16 1.13
C MET A 781 -26.43 12.21 2.24
N ARG A 782 -25.48 12.35 3.18
CA ARG A 782 -25.61 13.29 4.32
C ARG A 782 -25.56 14.74 3.88
N TYR A 783 -24.75 15.08 2.88
CA TYR A 783 -24.43 16.46 2.51
C TYR A 783 -24.81 16.81 1.06
N SER A 784 -25.68 16.03 0.41
CA SER A 784 -26.10 16.22 -0.99
C SER A 784 -26.62 17.62 -1.30
N GLN A 785 -27.18 18.32 -0.31
CA GLN A 785 -27.68 19.69 -0.51
C GLN A 785 -26.57 20.67 -0.95
N TRP A 786 -25.33 20.45 -0.53
CA TRP A 786 -24.20 21.27 -0.97
C TRP A 786 -23.84 21.05 -2.43
N LYS A 787 -24.02 19.83 -2.95
CA LYS A 787 -23.92 19.55 -4.38
C LYS A 787 -24.97 20.34 -5.16
N ILE A 788 -26.21 20.25 -4.74
CA ILE A 788 -27.33 20.96 -5.37
C ILE A 788 -27.12 22.48 -5.27
N ALA A 789 -26.64 22.95 -4.13
CA ALA A 789 -26.32 24.37 -3.94
C ALA A 789 -25.25 24.84 -4.93
N SER A 790 -24.15 24.09 -5.11
CA SER A 790 -23.08 24.43 -6.06
C SER A 790 -23.52 24.43 -7.52
N MET A 791 -24.48 23.57 -7.89
CA MET A 791 -24.98 23.47 -9.27
C MET A 791 -26.01 24.55 -9.60
N TYR A 792 -26.93 24.86 -8.68
CA TYR A 792 -28.17 25.60 -8.96
C TYR A 792 -28.35 26.83 -8.09
N LEU A 793 -27.29 27.35 -7.45
CA LEU A 793 -27.38 28.67 -6.80
C LEU A 793 -27.83 29.74 -7.83
N SER A 794 -28.62 30.71 -7.40
CA SER A 794 -29.22 31.68 -8.30
C SER A 794 -29.38 33.05 -7.64
N HIS A 795 -29.14 34.11 -8.40
CA HIS A 795 -29.48 35.48 -8.06
C HIS A 795 -30.96 35.78 -8.37
N LYS A 796 -31.70 34.77 -8.84
CA LYS A 796 -33.13 34.85 -9.17
C LYS A 796 -33.94 34.14 -8.11
N TYR A 797 -35.15 34.64 -7.87
CA TYR A 797 -36.09 34.02 -6.92
C TYR A 797 -37.49 33.87 -7.53
N PRO A 798 -38.26 32.83 -7.15
CA PRO A 798 -39.66 32.70 -7.53
C PRO A 798 -40.53 33.84 -6.92
N ASN A 799 -41.23 34.59 -7.72
CA ASN A 799 -42.07 35.70 -7.27
C ASN A 799 -43.59 35.52 -7.57
N GLY A 800 -43.96 34.28 -7.92
CA GLY A 800 -45.39 33.98 -8.24
C GLY A 800 -45.86 34.44 -9.63
N SER A 801 -44.98 35.04 -10.45
CA SER A 801 -45.24 35.40 -11.84
C SER A 801 -44.53 34.48 -12.83
N HIS A 802 -44.82 34.63 -14.12
CA HIS A 802 -44.15 33.93 -15.21
C HIS A 802 -42.64 34.23 -15.27
N TYR A 803 -42.19 35.37 -14.78
CA TYR A 803 -40.79 35.77 -14.74
C TYR A 803 -40.34 35.82 -13.31
N PRO A 804 -39.20 35.13 -12.99
CA PRO A 804 -38.63 35.22 -11.66
C PRO A 804 -38.21 36.65 -11.32
N GLY A 805 -38.24 36.99 -10.04
CA GLY A 805 -37.58 38.19 -9.53
C GLY A 805 -36.06 38.06 -9.60
N LEU A 806 -35.39 39.23 -9.65
CA LEU A 806 -33.92 39.33 -9.61
C LEU A 806 -33.49 40.04 -8.34
N TYR A 807 -32.48 39.53 -7.68
CA TYR A 807 -31.69 40.31 -6.74
C TYR A 807 -30.66 41.12 -7.54
N ALA A 808 -30.91 42.43 -7.69
CA ALA A 808 -29.96 43.32 -8.33
C ALA A 808 -28.64 43.35 -7.52
N PRO A 809 -27.49 43.42 -8.20
CA PRO A 809 -26.24 43.60 -7.48
C PRO A 809 -26.17 44.94 -6.76
N GLU A 810 -25.51 44.96 -5.61
CA GLU A 810 -25.17 46.20 -4.93
C GLU A 810 -23.87 46.72 -5.58
N ILE A 811 -23.86 48.01 -6.01
CA ILE A 811 -22.75 48.61 -6.74
C ILE A 811 -22.32 49.89 -6.04
N GLU A 812 -21.09 49.94 -5.56
CA GLU A 812 -20.46 51.10 -4.98
C GLU A 812 -19.17 51.44 -5.72
N VAL A 813 -18.92 52.73 -5.91
CA VAL A 813 -17.69 53.23 -6.57
C VAL A 813 -16.91 54.03 -5.56
N HIS A 814 -15.71 53.56 -5.24
CA HIS A 814 -14.78 54.21 -4.36
C HIS A 814 -13.66 54.93 -5.17
N GLU A 815 -12.78 55.63 -4.49
CA GLU A 815 -11.67 56.32 -5.14
C GLU A 815 -10.66 55.34 -5.77
N ASP A 816 -10.49 54.17 -5.14
CA ASP A 816 -9.49 53.14 -5.49
C ASP A 816 -10.07 51.94 -6.21
N CYS A 817 -11.37 51.65 -6.08
CA CYS A 817 -12.01 50.47 -6.68
C CYS A 817 -13.47 50.68 -7.03
N ALA A 818 -14.00 49.79 -7.88
CA ALA A 818 -15.44 49.62 -8.08
C ALA A 818 -15.86 48.30 -7.40
N GLU A 819 -16.81 48.38 -6.48
CA GLU A 819 -17.31 47.21 -5.75
C GLU A 819 -18.67 46.78 -6.33
N VAL A 820 -18.79 45.45 -6.60
CA VAL A 820 -20.02 44.83 -7.10
C VAL A 820 -20.30 43.58 -6.26
N SER A 821 -21.44 43.52 -5.63
CA SER A 821 -21.83 42.43 -4.71
C SER A 821 -23.10 41.73 -5.17
N TYR A 822 -23.02 40.44 -5.41
CA TYR A 822 -24.15 39.57 -5.74
C TYR A 822 -24.60 38.77 -4.56
N ARG A 823 -25.92 38.67 -4.38
CA ARG A 823 -26.58 37.76 -3.44
C ARG A 823 -27.10 36.55 -4.21
N TYR A 824 -26.76 35.36 -3.76
CA TYR A 824 -27.24 34.12 -4.34
C TYR A 824 -28.05 33.34 -3.33
N VAL A 825 -29.23 32.87 -3.78
CA VAL A 825 -30.07 31.93 -3.04
C VAL A 825 -29.63 30.52 -3.40
N MET A 826 -29.47 29.69 -2.39
CA MET A 826 -29.13 28.27 -2.53
C MET A 826 -30.40 27.42 -2.38
N PRO A 827 -30.60 26.39 -3.24
CA PRO A 827 -31.76 25.51 -3.18
C PRO A 827 -31.62 24.46 -2.05
N THR A 828 -31.52 24.95 -0.83
CA THR A 828 -31.36 24.13 0.39
C THR A 828 -32.60 24.16 1.27
N THR A 829 -32.70 23.17 2.16
CA THR A 829 -33.76 23.13 3.18
C THR A 829 -33.10 22.84 4.53
N PRO A 830 -33.08 23.79 5.48
CA PRO A 830 -33.64 25.17 5.39
C PRO A 830 -33.02 26.03 4.27
N ALA A 831 -33.73 27.07 3.87
CA ALA A 831 -33.24 28.03 2.87
C ALA A 831 -31.98 28.73 3.36
N SER A 832 -31.01 28.85 2.49
CA SER A 832 -29.75 29.54 2.77
C SER A 832 -29.32 30.42 1.60
N GLU A 833 -28.36 31.28 1.84
CA GLU A 833 -27.83 32.18 0.84
C GLU A 833 -26.38 32.52 1.09
N CYS A 834 -25.67 32.91 0.03
CA CYS A 834 -24.31 33.41 0.12
C CYS A 834 -24.18 34.72 -0.67
N ARG A 835 -23.12 35.46 -0.40
CA ARG A 835 -22.78 36.68 -1.11
C ARG A 835 -21.37 36.58 -1.69
N LEU A 836 -21.25 37.05 -2.96
CA LEU A 836 -19.96 37.14 -3.63
C LEU A 836 -19.73 38.60 -4.03
N THR A 837 -18.71 39.20 -3.47
CA THR A 837 -18.35 40.59 -3.65
C THR A 837 -17.06 40.71 -4.45
N TYR A 838 -17.06 41.53 -5.48
CA TYR A 838 -15.90 41.83 -6.32
C TYR A 838 -15.50 43.29 -6.14
N ARG A 839 -14.20 43.54 -5.84
CA ARG A 839 -13.58 44.85 -5.85
C ARG A 839 -12.61 44.93 -7.01
N VAL A 840 -12.92 45.68 -8.03
CA VAL A 840 -12.11 45.85 -9.23
C VAL A 840 -11.22 47.05 -9.06
N PHE A 841 -9.91 46.87 -9.06
CA PHE A 841 -8.93 47.93 -8.94
C PHE A 841 -8.44 48.43 -10.31
N GLY A 842 -7.87 49.64 -10.35
CA GLY A 842 -7.43 50.27 -11.60
C GLY A 842 -6.25 49.58 -12.29
N ASP A 843 -5.56 48.67 -11.65
CA ASP A 843 -4.50 47.78 -12.24
C ASP A 843 -5.09 46.52 -12.89
N GLY A 844 -6.41 46.31 -12.80
CA GLY A 844 -7.09 45.13 -13.29
C GLY A 844 -7.11 43.95 -12.33
N SER A 845 -6.59 44.11 -11.13
CA SER A 845 -6.77 43.08 -10.07
C SER A 845 -8.20 43.11 -9.55
N ILE A 846 -8.75 41.95 -9.21
CA ILE A 846 -10.09 41.80 -8.67
C ILE A 846 -10.00 41.05 -7.36
N GLN A 847 -10.20 41.76 -6.24
CA GLN A 847 -10.36 41.15 -4.94
C GLN A 847 -11.78 40.58 -4.83
N THR A 848 -11.86 39.30 -4.46
CA THR A 848 -13.13 38.58 -4.41
C THR A 848 -13.36 38.09 -2.99
N THR A 849 -14.53 38.38 -2.41
CA THR A 849 -14.89 37.92 -1.08
C THR A 849 -16.19 37.12 -1.14
N LEU A 850 -16.10 35.84 -0.73
CA LEU A 850 -17.26 34.97 -0.53
C LEU A 850 -17.64 34.98 0.94
N THR A 851 -18.91 35.21 1.23
CA THR A 851 -19.46 35.17 2.60
C THR A 851 -20.67 34.24 2.68
N TYR A 852 -20.75 33.52 3.81
CA TYR A 852 -21.86 32.63 4.12
C TYR A 852 -22.13 32.65 5.62
N ASP A 853 -23.40 32.90 5.98
CA ASP A 853 -23.89 32.79 7.35
C ASP A 853 -24.41 31.36 7.56
N PRO A 854 -23.75 30.51 8.36
CA PRO A 854 -24.06 29.09 8.47
C PRO A 854 -25.48 28.80 8.94
N VAL A 855 -26.13 27.83 8.31
CA VAL A 855 -27.38 27.22 8.72
C VAL A 855 -27.05 25.83 9.26
N LYS A 856 -27.14 25.69 10.57
CA LYS A 856 -26.64 24.50 11.30
C LYS A 856 -27.25 23.18 10.81
N GLU A 857 -28.52 23.23 10.43
CA GLU A 857 -29.26 22.04 9.97
C GLU A 857 -28.80 21.51 8.60
N LEU A 858 -27.95 22.24 7.89
CA LEU A 858 -27.41 21.80 6.60
C LEU A 858 -26.19 20.89 6.77
N GLY A 859 -25.62 20.81 7.97
CA GLY A 859 -24.44 19.98 8.27
C GLY A 859 -23.14 20.51 7.69
N ASP A 860 -22.11 19.71 7.73
CA ASP A 860 -20.77 20.07 7.29
C ASP A 860 -20.71 20.32 5.79
N MET A 861 -19.83 21.25 5.41
CA MET A 861 -19.66 21.67 4.02
C MET A 861 -18.40 21.03 3.44
N PRO A 862 -18.48 20.32 2.29
CA PRO A 862 -17.30 19.69 1.70
C PRO A 862 -16.22 20.66 1.21
N GLU A 863 -16.61 21.84 0.70
CA GLU A 863 -15.68 22.90 0.24
C GLU A 863 -16.31 24.27 0.45
N PHE A 864 -15.51 25.28 0.78
CA PHE A 864 -15.93 26.68 0.77
C PHE A 864 -15.00 27.50 -0.13
N GLY A 865 -15.43 27.72 -1.37
CA GLY A 865 -14.58 28.36 -2.38
C GLY A 865 -15.31 28.92 -3.59
N VAL A 866 -14.55 29.29 -4.60
CA VAL A 866 -15.05 29.84 -5.88
C VAL A 866 -14.40 29.06 -7.03
N MET A 867 -15.23 28.65 -7.98
CA MET A 867 -14.81 27.88 -9.15
C MET A 867 -14.78 28.74 -10.42
N PHE A 868 -13.73 28.60 -11.20
CA PHE A 868 -13.52 29.22 -12.49
C PHE A 868 -13.38 28.16 -13.59
N LYS A 869 -13.75 28.50 -14.82
CA LYS A 869 -13.33 27.79 -16.03
C LYS A 869 -12.50 28.71 -16.90
N LEU A 870 -11.31 28.27 -17.26
CA LEU A 870 -10.42 28.92 -18.22
C LEU A 870 -10.36 28.10 -19.51
N ASP A 871 -9.77 28.63 -20.56
CA ASP A 871 -9.50 27.88 -21.77
C ASP A 871 -8.52 26.72 -21.48
N ALA A 872 -8.72 25.56 -22.09
CA ALA A 872 -7.85 24.40 -21.89
C ALA A 872 -6.39 24.62 -22.29
N ASP A 873 -6.11 25.64 -23.11
CA ASP A 873 -4.73 26.03 -23.47
C ASP A 873 -3.96 26.65 -22.28
N TYR A 874 -4.64 27.05 -21.23
CA TYR A 874 -4.02 27.45 -19.96
C TYR A 874 -3.75 26.19 -19.10
N ASP A 875 -2.75 25.44 -19.49
CA ASP A 875 -2.41 24.10 -18.99
C ASP A 875 -1.16 24.06 -18.10
N HIS A 876 -0.50 25.21 -17.86
CA HIS A 876 0.69 25.29 -17.02
C HIS A 876 0.36 25.93 -15.67
N VAL A 877 0.67 25.22 -14.60
CA VAL A 877 0.44 25.66 -13.22
C VAL A 877 1.75 25.95 -12.52
N THR A 878 1.84 27.10 -11.86
CA THR A 878 2.92 27.39 -10.92
C THR A 878 2.30 27.90 -9.64
N TRP A 879 2.73 27.35 -8.48
CA TRP A 879 2.22 27.82 -7.18
C TRP A 879 3.32 28.00 -6.15
N TYR A 880 3.13 28.93 -5.26
CA TYR A 880 3.90 29.07 -4.03
C TYR A 880 3.00 28.66 -2.86
N GLY A 881 3.24 27.48 -2.34
CA GLY A 881 2.40 26.80 -1.34
C GLY A 881 3.01 25.47 -0.95
N MET A 882 2.23 24.62 -0.29
CA MET A 882 2.66 23.27 0.07
C MET A 882 2.73 22.36 -1.15
N GLY A 883 3.71 21.47 -1.18
CA GLY A 883 3.92 20.55 -2.31
C GLY A 883 5.16 19.65 -2.12
N PRO A 884 5.61 18.97 -3.19
CA PRO A 884 5.15 19.04 -4.60
C PRO A 884 3.83 18.33 -4.90
N GLU A 885 3.49 17.26 -4.13
CA GLU A 885 2.30 16.45 -4.34
C GLU A 885 1.02 17.18 -3.88
N GLU A 886 -0.14 16.57 -4.13
CA GLU A 886 -1.40 17.07 -3.61
C GLU A 886 -1.42 17.04 -2.09
N THR A 887 -2.08 18.02 -1.51
CA THR A 887 -2.19 18.19 -0.07
C THR A 887 -3.61 18.56 0.34
N TYR A 888 -4.00 18.06 1.52
CA TYR A 888 -5.28 18.34 2.17
C TYR A 888 -5.04 18.70 3.62
N VAL A 889 -5.99 19.32 4.28
CA VAL A 889 -5.83 19.84 5.64
C VAL A 889 -5.38 18.78 6.65
N ASP A 890 -5.75 17.52 6.44
CA ASP A 890 -5.39 16.36 7.26
C ASP A 890 -4.25 15.52 6.67
N ARG A 891 -3.71 15.90 5.49
CA ARG A 891 -2.62 15.23 4.78
C ARG A 891 -1.67 16.25 4.15
N CYS A 892 -0.85 16.90 4.96
CA CYS A 892 0.09 17.91 4.49
C CYS A 892 1.39 17.99 5.29
N ALA A 893 1.58 17.12 6.28
CA ALA A 893 2.79 17.13 7.11
C ALA A 893 4.05 16.81 6.30
N GLY A 894 3.92 15.95 5.29
CA GLY A 894 5.01 15.57 4.40
C GLY A 894 5.36 16.59 3.31
N ALA A 895 4.59 17.67 3.20
CA ALA A 895 4.81 18.70 2.19
C ALA A 895 5.77 19.79 2.68
N LYS A 896 6.39 20.49 1.73
CA LYS A 896 7.23 21.65 1.99
C LYS A 896 6.64 22.90 1.36
N LEU A 897 6.76 24.04 2.02
CA LEU A 897 6.49 25.32 1.40
C LEU A 897 7.56 25.63 0.37
N GLY A 898 7.16 25.84 -0.86
CA GLY A 898 8.06 26.10 -1.97
C GLY A 898 7.35 26.61 -3.22
N VAL A 899 8.09 26.93 -4.28
CA VAL A 899 7.54 27.24 -5.59
C VAL A 899 7.65 26.00 -6.49
N TYR A 900 6.51 25.50 -6.93
CA TYR A 900 6.38 24.30 -7.74
C TYR A 900 5.74 24.59 -9.08
N LYS A 901 5.95 23.69 -10.04
CA LYS A 901 5.40 23.79 -11.39
C LYS A 901 5.02 22.41 -11.90
N ASN A 902 3.86 22.34 -12.54
CA ASN A 902 3.43 21.17 -13.30
C ASN A 902 2.43 21.59 -14.39
N LYS A 903 1.87 20.60 -15.07
CA LYS A 903 0.72 20.82 -15.93
C LYS A 903 -0.57 20.47 -15.21
N VAL A 904 -1.67 20.98 -15.73
CA VAL A 904 -3.02 20.66 -15.24
C VAL A 904 -3.29 19.14 -15.25
N GLU A 905 -2.84 18.45 -16.30
CA GLU A 905 -2.99 16.99 -16.41
C GLU A 905 -2.22 16.22 -15.33
N ASP A 906 -1.07 16.74 -14.86
CA ASP A 906 -0.25 16.13 -13.83
C ASP A 906 -0.91 16.18 -12.44
N ASN A 907 -1.92 17.02 -12.26
CA ASN A 907 -2.70 17.09 -11.03
C ASN A 907 -3.79 16.00 -10.93
N MET A 908 -4.02 15.24 -12.02
CA MET A 908 -4.91 14.08 -12.00
C MET A 908 -4.20 12.88 -11.38
N ALA A 909 -4.51 12.57 -10.14
CA ALA A 909 -4.05 11.34 -9.51
C ALA A 909 -4.65 10.11 -10.22
N LYS A 910 -3.86 9.04 -10.33
CA LYS A 910 -4.25 7.81 -11.05
C LYS A 910 -5.08 6.86 -10.15
N TYR A 911 -5.97 7.39 -9.33
CA TYR A 911 -6.89 6.57 -8.54
C TYR A 911 -7.80 5.77 -9.48
N LEU A 912 -8.15 4.54 -9.11
CA LEU A 912 -8.92 3.64 -9.97
C LEU A 912 -10.25 4.25 -10.41
N VAL A 913 -10.96 4.87 -9.47
CA VAL A 913 -12.19 5.63 -9.74
C VAL A 913 -11.86 7.12 -9.71
N PRO A 914 -12.22 7.90 -10.74
CA PRO A 914 -12.04 9.35 -10.73
C PRO A 914 -12.75 9.99 -9.54
N GLN A 915 -12.03 10.82 -8.81
CA GLN A 915 -12.49 11.43 -7.57
C GLN A 915 -11.75 12.74 -7.30
N GLU A 916 -12.01 13.42 -6.18
CA GLU A 916 -11.26 14.60 -5.79
C GLU A 916 -9.75 14.31 -5.74
N CYS A 917 -8.97 15.18 -6.36
CA CYS A 917 -7.52 15.10 -6.39
C CYS A 917 -6.88 16.46 -6.70
N GLY A 918 -5.58 16.55 -6.62
CA GLY A 918 -4.79 17.68 -7.09
C GLY A 918 -4.84 18.95 -6.25
N ASN A 919 -5.50 18.95 -5.08
CA ASN A 919 -5.56 20.12 -4.20
C ASN A 919 -4.19 20.49 -3.62
N LYS A 920 -3.98 21.76 -3.34
CA LYS A 920 -2.77 22.32 -2.70
C LYS A 920 -3.21 23.23 -1.56
N VAL A 921 -2.74 22.98 -0.36
CA VAL A 921 -3.02 23.80 0.82
C VAL A 921 -1.94 24.88 1.00
N GLY A 922 -2.28 25.92 1.76
CA GLY A 922 -1.33 26.96 2.15
C GLY A 922 -0.76 27.73 0.95
N VAL A 923 -1.51 27.90 -0.11
CA VAL A 923 -1.06 28.60 -1.32
C VAL A 923 -1.15 30.12 -1.10
N ARG A 924 -0.04 30.84 -1.29
CA ARG A 924 0.04 32.29 -1.23
C ARG A 924 -0.32 32.90 -2.59
N TRP A 925 0.16 32.28 -3.64
CA TRP A 925 -0.22 32.59 -5.02
C TRP A 925 -0.07 31.37 -5.93
N ALA A 926 -0.89 31.36 -6.97
CA ALA A 926 -0.79 30.41 -8.05
C ALA A 926 -1.04 31.11 -9.41
N THR A 927 -0.41 30.61 -10.45
CA THR A 927 -0.64 31.06 -11.83
C THR A 927 -1.06 29.89 -12.70
N VAL A 928 -2.04 30.12 -13.56
CA VAL A 928 -2.48 29.17 -14.58
C VAL A 928 -2.28 29.85 -15.93
N THR A 929 -1.35 29.34 -16.72
CA THR A 929 -0.87 30.03 -17.93
C THR A 929 -0.81 29.10 -19.14
N ASN A 930 -0.79 29.70 -20.32
CA ASN A 930 -0.46 28.99 -21.55
C ASN A 930 1.06 28.94 -21.77
N ARG A 931 1.47 28.28 -22.83
CA ARG A 931 2.92 28.13 -23.22
C ARG A 931 3.68 29.45 -23.41
N LYS A 932 2.97 30.58 -23.58
CA LYS A 932 3.55 31.92 -23.69
C LYS A 932 3.65 32.67 -22.37
N GLY A 933 3.22 32.05 -21.27
CA GLY A 933 3.19 32.65 -19.95
C GLY A 933 2.01 33.62 -19.73
N ARG A 934 1.05 33.68 -20.65
CA ARG A 934 -0.18 34.44 -20.47
C ARG A 934 -1.21 33.59 -19.73
N GLY A 935 -1.95 34.20 -18.82
CA GLY A 935 -2.97 33.49 -18.06
C GLY A 935 -3.51 34.31 -16.90
N MET A 936 -3.81 33.63 -15.81
CA MET A 936 -4.33 34.24 -14.58
C MET A 936 -3.43 33.92 -13.40
N MET A 937 -3.29 34.89 -12.53
CA MET A 937 -2.71 34.75 -11.20
C MET A 937 -3.79 34.84 -10.15
N PHE A 938 -3.74 33.96 -9.16
CA PHE A 938 -4.59 33.93 -7.96
C PHE A 938 -3.69 34.12 -6.75
N SER A 939 -4.11 34.91 -5.77
CA SER A 939 -3.35 35.15 -4.54
C SER A 939 -4.26 35.38 -3.35
N GLY A 940 -3.83 34.93 -2.18
CA GLY A 940 -4.59 35.07 -0.93
C GLY A 940 -3.76 34.64 0.29
N ASP A 941 -4.38 34.74 1.46
CA ASP A 941 -3.73 34.31 2.69
C ASP A 941 -3.91 32.80 2.87
N LYS A 942 -2.87 32.02 2.48
CA LYS A 942 -2.81 30.55 2.67
C LYS A 942 -4.07 29.81 2.18
N MET A 943 -4.54 30.21 1.00
CA MET A 943 -5.70 29.58 0.37
C MET A 943 -5.46 28.14 -0.03
N GLU A 944 -6.50 27.38 -0.26
CA GLU A 944 -6.45 26.13 -1.01
C GLU A 944 -6.66 26.40 -2.50
N PHE A 945 -5.96 25.63 -3.32
CA PHE A 945 -5.92 25.83 -4.77
C PHE A 945 -5.89 24.50 -5.52
N SER A 946 -6.72 24.39 -6.54
CA SER A 946 -6.73 23.27 -7.45
C SER A 946 -6.91 23.73 -8.89
N ALA A 947 -6.22 23.08 -9.82
CA ALA A 947 -6.38 23.30 -11.27
C ALA A 947 -6.40 21.93 -11.95
N LEU A 948 -7.59 21.53 -12.44
CA LEU A 948 -7.87 20.23 -13.02
C LEU A 948 -8.51 20.37 -14.41
N PRO A 949 -8.50 19.35 -15.25
CA PRO A 949 -9.22 19.37 -16.53
C PRO A 949 -10.73 19.18 -16.40
N TYR A 950 -11.22 18.82 -15.20
CA TYR A 950 -12.62 18.45 -14.94
C TYR A 950 -13.20 19.18 -13.73
N THR A 951 -14.50 19.38 -13.76
CA THR A 951 -15.27 19.83 -12.58
C THR A 951 -15.46 18.66 -11.60
N PRO A 952 -15.79 18.95 -10.32
CA PRO A 952 -16.18 17.91 -9.37
C PRO A 952 -17.30 17.00 -9.88
N HIS A 953 -18.27 17.56 -10.61
CA HIS A 953 -19.40 16.79 -11.14
C HIS A 953 -19.04 15.87 -12.31
N GLU A 954 -18.05 16.25 -13.12
CA GLU A 954 -17.51 15.38 -14.17
C GLU A 954 -16.71 14.23 -13.60
N LEU A 955 -15.90 14.48 -12.55
CA LEU A 955 -15.15 13.45 -11.85
C LEU A 955 -16.07 12.42 -11.18
N GLU A 956 -17.04 12.86 -10.38
CA GLU A 956 -17.91 11.96 -9.61
C GLU A 956 -18.87 11.10 -10.44
N ASN A 957 -19.08 11.44 -11.71
CA ASN A 957 -19.94 10.69 -12.62
C ASN A 957 -19.20 9.59 -13.38
N ALA A 958 -17.89 9.52 -13.29
CA ALA A 958 -17.06 8.52 -13.96
C ALA A 958 -16.66 7.41 -12.99
N MET A 959 -16.84 6.17 -13.42
CA MET A 959 -16.34 4.99 -12.69
C MET A 959 -14.95 4.59 -13.17
N HIS A 960 -14.58 5.02 -14.38
CA HIS A 960 -13.27 4.76 -14.97
C HIS A 960 -12.72 6.02 -15.65
N PRO A 961 -11.40 6.19 -15.74
CA PRO A 961 -10.80 7.34 -16.41
C PRO A 961 -11.23 7.51 -17.89
N TYR A 962 -11.58 6.43 -18.60
CA TYR A 962 -12.04 6.50 -19.99
C TYR A 962 -13.47 7.04 -20.14
N GLU A 963 -14.23 7.13 -19.08
CA GLU A 963 -15.59 7.70 -19.06
C GLU A 963 -15.57 9.23 -18.93
N LEU A 964 -14.44 9.80 -18.54
CA LEU A 964 -14.29 11.24 -18.43
C LEU A 964 -14.45 11.91 -19.81
N PRO A 965 -15.12 13.09 -19.88
CA PRO A 965 -15.32 13.78 -21.16
C PRO A 965 -14.02 14.28 -21.77
N GLN A 966 -14.08 14.69 -23.02
CA GLN A 966 -12.95 15.40 -23.65
C GLN A 966 -12.67 16.71 -22.91
N VAL A 967 -11.39 17.03 -22.74
CA VAL A 967 -10.95 18.23 -22.04
C VAL A 967 -11.23 19.47 -22.89
N HIS A 968 -12.05 20.38 -22.39
CA HIS A 968 -12.38 21.65 -23.00
C HIS A 968 -11.97 22.86 -22.19
N TYR A 969 -11.70 22.67 -20.91
CA TYR A 969 -11.41 23.72 -19.94
C TYR A 969 -10.28 23.31 -19.00
N THR A 970 -9.66 24.34 -18.41
CA THR A 970 -8.98 24.21 -17.13
C THR A 970 -9.93 24.73 -16.06
N VAL A 971 -10.29 23.86 -15.14
CA VAL A 971 -11.15 24.17 -13.99
C VAL A 971 -10.27 24.56 -12.82
N VAL A 972 -10.38 25.81 -12.38
CA VAL A 972 -9.63 26.32 -11.23
C VAL A 972 -10.60 26.48 -10.05
N ARG A 973 -10.26 25.90 -8.91
CA ARG A 973 -10.96 26.14 -7.65
C ARG A 973 -10.03 26.84 -6.69
N VAL A 974 -10.51 27.94 -6.12
CA VAL A 974 -9.82 28.71 -5.09
C VAL A 974 -10.70 28.67 -3.86
N ALA A 975 -10.23 28.03 -2.80
CA ALA A 975 -11.03 27.78 -1.62
C ALA A 975 -10.36 28.31 -0.35
N LYS A 976 -11.17 28.60 0.65
CA LYS A 976 -10.70 28.78 2.01
C LYS A 976 -10.21 27.46 2.57
N GLN A 977 -11.01 26.41 2.34
CA GLN A 977 -10.75 25.07 2.85
C GLN A 977 -11.65 24.05 2.14
N GLN A 978 -11.13 22.84 1.99
CA GLN A 978 -11.92 21.61 1.86
C GLN A 978 -11.94 20.87 3.18
N MET A 979 -12.92 20.01 3.42
CA MET A 979 -12.86 19.04 4.51
C MET A 979 -11.73 18.04 4.24
N GLY A 980 -11.15 17.47 5.29
CA GLY A 980 -10.10 16.47 5.17
C GLY A 980 -10.53 15.23 4.38
N VAL A 981 -9.57 14.44 3.94
CA VAL A 981 -9.82 13.22 3.14
C VAL A 981 -10.11 11.98 3.99
N GLY A 982 -9.83 12.02 5.30
CA GLY A 982 -10.03 10.87 6.18
C GLY A 982 -9.05 9.74 5.89
N GLY A 983 -9.37 8.54 6.34
CA GLY A 983 -8.53 7.37 6.07
C GLY A 983 -8.36 6.40 7.23
N ASP A 984 -9.15 6.51 8.30
CA ASP A 984 -9.14 5.46 9.32
C ASP A 984 -9.68 4.15 8.70
N ASP A 985 -10.83 4.21 8.03
CA ASP A 985 -11.36 3.17 7.15
C ASP A 985 -12.07 3.78 5.93
N SER A 986 -12.59 2.96 5.01
CA SER A 986 -13.35 3.40 3.82
C SER A 986 -14.79 2.85 3.79
N TRP A 987 -15.34 2.40 4.93
CA TRP A 987 -16.70 1.84 5.03
C TRP A 987 -17.56 2.44 6.13
N GLY A 988 -17.11 3.49 6.83
CA GLY A 988 -17.88 4.15 7.87
C GLY A 988 -17.21 5.33 8.54
N ALA A 989 -15.90 5.33 8.64
CA ALA A 989 -15.15 6.39 9.31
C ALA A 989 -15.33 7.73 8.60
N GLN A 990 -15.66 8.73 9.40
CA GLN A 990 -15.79 10.10 8.92
C GLN A 990 -14.48 10.86 9.11
N THR A 991 -14.33 11.93 8.32
CA THR A 991 -13.23 12.90 8.56
C THR A 991 -13.26 13.38 10.01
N HIS A 992 -12.09 13.44 10.65
CA HIS A 992 -11.99 13.90 12.04
C HIS A 992 -12.50 15.32 12.21
N PRO A 993 -13.20 15.64 13.33
CA PRO A 993 -13.90 16.90 13.52
C PRO A 993 -13.03 18.15 13.33
N GLU A 994 -11.76 18.10 13.70
CA GLU A 994 -10.83 19.21 13.56
C GLU A 994 -10.47 19.56 12.10
N TYR A 995 -10.76 18.66 11.17
CA TYR A 995 -10.51 18.84 9.74
C TYR A 995 -11.79 19.12 8.92
N LEU A 996 -12.92 19.34 9.61
CA LEU A 996 -14.16 19.78 9.00
C LEU A 996 -14.18 21.30 8.87
N ILE A 997 -15.05 21.82 7.98
CA ILE A 997 -15.30 23.24 7.89
C ILE A 997 -16.33 23.60 8.96
N SER A 998 -15.95 24.46 9.91
CA SER A 998 -16.83 24.85 11.01
C SER A 998 -18.08 25.58 10.50
N VAL A 999 -19.24 25.14 10.97
CA VAL A 999 -20.55 25.75 10.71
C VAL A 999 -21.07 26.58 11.91
N ASP A 1000 -20.24 26.83 12.91
CA ASP A 1000 -20.62 27.52 14.14
C ASP A 1000 -20.46 29.06 14.04
N GLN A 1001 -19.80 29.54 13.00
CA GLN A 1001 -19.53 30.96 12.78
C GLN A 1001 -19.61 31.32 11.31
N LYS A 1002 -19.81 32.62 11.05
CA LYS A 1002 -19.80 33.17 9.69
C LYS A 1002 -18.52 32.76 8.95
N LEU A 1003 -18.68 32.20 7.74
CA LEU A 1003 -17.59 31.92 6.83
C LEU A 1003 -17.36 33.15 5.94
N GLU A 1004 -16.10 33.53 5.87
CA GLU A 1004 -15.61 34.57 4.98
C GLU A 1004 -14.29 34.13 4.34
N PHE A 1005 -14.19 34.35 3.03
CA PHE A 1005 -13.00 34.02 2.27
C PHE A 1005 -12.72 35.12 1.24
N THR A 1006 -11.51 35.68 1.32
CA THR A 1006 -11.06 36.73 0.42
C THR A 1006 -9.80 36.31 -0.30
N PHE A 1007 -9.80 36.46 -1.63
CA PHE A 1007 -8.63 36.25 -2.49
C PHE A 1007 -8.64 37.28 -3.62
N THR A 1008 -7.53 37.39 -4.32
CA THR A 1008 -7.37 38.30 -5.46
C THR A 1008 -6.98 37.52 -6.70
N PHE A 1009 -7.56 37.83 -7.85
CA PHE A 1009 -7.10 37.34 -9.13
C PHE A 1009 -6.81 38.47 -10.11
N ARG A 1010 -5.92 38.20 -11.05
CA ARG A 1010 -5.53 39.13 -12.11
C ARG A 1010 -5.04 38.39 -13.35
N GLY A 1011 -5.35 38.96 -14.54
CA GLY A 1011 -4.69 38.53 -15.78
C GLY A 1011 -3.19 38.85 -15.79
N ILE A 1012 -2.39 38.03 -16.39
CA ILE A 1012 -0.92 38.21 -16.54
C ILE A 1012 -0.47 37.92 -17.96
#